data_ffc0211651ea907ac2e48b8072452fff
#
_entry.id   ffc0211651ea907ac2e48b8072452fff
#
_cell.length_a   1.000
_cell.length_b   1.000
_cell.length_c   1.000
_cell.angle_alpha   90.00
_cell.angle_beta   90.00
_cell.angle_gamma   90.00
#
_symmetry.space_group_name_H-M   'P 1'
#
loop_
_entity.id
_entity.type
_entity.pdbx_description
1 polymer ?
#
loop_
_entity_poly.entity_id
_entity_poly.type
_entity_poly.pdbx_seq_one_letter_code
_entity_poly.pdbx_strand_id
1 'polypeptide(L)'
;MTDTLKTADIVWKEDHNGCLVPTSQHFDDIYFSQAGGLSETYHVFIHGNQLTERFGQLTENERFVIAETGFGTGLNFLAVCQLWQKIAPKSARLHFISTEKYPLGHDDFAQALSVWRTDDSFGDWVDALIQVYPLPLAGCHRLHLGEKITLDLWFGEALDTLHEIGNNQHEHSIRIDAWFLDGFTPAKNPDMWSDALFKAMAQLSHHKTTVATFTAAGFVRRGLIDAGFDMVKSAGFGRKRQMLCTAPMPNQPNLSHYQIGFKPKKIAIIGGGISGVSAAAALSHRGHEVHLFEPDDIMAGASGNPCALFSPKLTLLDNASNHLPTVSFLYSYRHYKAMNLHSQIFDQISVLDFLLPSQKTAKKRQALIDEYPKSLISTYHPQKDSSALGQDLRQTDIVAHIPMGGILYPINIGKLLKKHFIHHPFKVVRLQEQENRVVLTAFDGQSHQNFSFDQVVIAAGFASHFIDDRLFNCRKIRGQVTWLALTNSDDPKKPTQATNAIKYDGYSAEFFDPKSQSKSLLFGASFIRNNTETKLSDDEHLSNFQKFSQALPNYCNSLNISKDTHFEGRVGIRAQTPDYHPLVGKLSNSGHIFCLYGMGSKGFSFAPFCAEILADMMDGGILPVSSKLLAKLSPNRDRLNTPIQEED
;
A
#
# COMPACT_ATOMS: atom_id res chain seq x y z
N MET A 1 -7.59 -14.67 -20.66
CA MET A 1 -8.16 -15.32 -19.45
C MET A 1 -7.15 -15.08 -18.36
N THR A 2 -7.50 -14.36 -17.33
CA THR A 2 -6.61 -14.22 -16.16
C THR A 2 -6.70 -15.54 -15.41
N ASP A 3 -5.68 -16.39 -15.53
CA ASP A 3 -5.58 -17.57 -14.67
C ASP A 3 -5.55 -17.09 -13.21
N THR A 4 -6.42 -17.64 -12.39
CA THR A 4 -6.44 -17.36 -10.96
C THR A 4 -5.07 -17.68 -10.39
N LEU A 5 -4.47 -16.72 -9.66
CA LEU A 5 -3.16 -16.91 -9.04
C LEU A 5 -3.17 -18.18 -8.16
N LYS A 6 -2.21 -19.06 -8.41
CA LYS A 6 -2.02 -20.29 -7.62
C LYS A 6 -0.84 -20.11 -6.69
N THR A 7 -0.97 -20.58 -5.46
CA THR A 7 0.19 -20.71 -4.56
C THR A 7 1.09 -21.84 -5.02
N ALA A 8 2.37 -21.75 -4.69
CA ALA A 8 3.31 -22.81 -4.93
C ALA A 8 2.88 -24.09 -4.17
N ASP A 9 2.99 -25.22 -4.87
CA ASP A 9 2.85 -26.54 -4.27
C ASP A 9 4.27 -27.06 -3.99
N ILE A 10 4.65 -27.08 -2.71
CA ILE A 10 6.00 -27.46 -2.29
C ILE A 10 6.01 -28.75 -1.50
N VAL A 11 7.10 -29.49 -1.65
CA VAL A 11 7.45 -30.66 -0.85
C VAL A 11 8.79 -30.41 -0.18
N TRP A 12 8.87 -30.75 1.08
CA TRP A 12 10.09 -30.72 1.84
C TRP A 12 10.86 -32.02 1.62
N LYS A 13 12.00 -31.95 0.92
CA LYS A 13 12.87 -33.12 0.65
C LYS A 13 14.18 -32.97 1.41
N GLU A 14 14.73 -34.07 1.89
CA GLU A 14 16.09 -34.09 2.45
C GLU A 14 17.14 -33.95 1.33
N ASP A 15 18.08 -33.05 1.52
CA ASP A 15 19.26 -32.93 0.66
C ASP A 15 20.31 -33.99 1.03
N HIS A 16 21.45 -33.99 0.32
CA HIS A 16 22.54 -34.94 0.55
C HIS A 16 23.18 -34.87 1.96
N ASN A 17 22.86 -33.81 2.72
CA ASN A 17 23.35 -33.57 4.07
C ASN A 17 22.27 -33.86 5.12
N GLY A 18 21.10 -34.37 4.73
CA GLY A 18 19.98 -34.64 5.61
C GLY A 18 19.20 -33.38 6.00
N CYS A 19 19.39 -32.26 5.30
CA CYS A 19 18.67 -31.01 5.55
C CYS A 19 17.39 -30.93 4.69
N LEU A 20 16.27 -30.52 5.30
CA LEU A 20 15.02 -30.32 4.58
C LEU A 20 15.13 -29.07 3.69
N VAL A 21 14.91 -29.23 2.40
CA VAL A 21 14.90 -28.15 1.41
C VAL A 21 13.55 -28.06 0.72
N PRO A 22 13.03 -26.84 0.49
CA PRO A 22 11.79 -26.66 -0.23
C PRO A 22 11.98 -26.96 -1.71
N THR A 23 11.14 -27.86 -2.23
CA THR A 23 11.18 -28.31 -3.63
C THR A 23 9.82 -28.03 -4.26
N SER A 24 9.80 -27.39 -5.42
CA SER A 24 8.59 -27.20 -6.21
C SER A 24 8.12 -28.53 -6.79
N GLN A 25 6.88 -28.93 -6.53
CA GLN A 25 6.27 -30.11 -7.18
C GLN A 25 6.04 -29.87 -8.67
N HIS A 26 5.64 -28.64 -9.02
CA HIS A 26 5.31 -28.27 -10.39
C HIS A 26 6.53 -28.32 -11.33
N PHE A 27 7.68 -27.83 -10.85
CA PHE A 27 8.90 -27.75 -11.65
C PHE A 27 9.91 -28.86 -11.34
N ASP A 28 9.67 -29.67 -10.30
CA ASP A 28 10.61 -30.67 -9.76
C ASP A 28 12.02 -30.09 -9.57
N ASP A 29 12.11 -28.89 -8.99
CA ASP A 29 13.35 -28.16 -8.76
C ASP A 29 13.37 -27.55 -7.36
N ILE A 30 14.57 -27.37 -6.79
CA ILE A 30 14.74 -26.82 -5.44
C ILE A 30 14.74 -25.29 -5.48
N TYR A 31 14.19 -24.66 -4.45
CA TYR A 31 14.24 -23.21 -4.31
C TYR A 31 15.64 -22.72 -3.93
N PHE A 32 16.33 -23.43 -3.05
CA PHE A 32 17.72 -23.15 -2.67
C PHE A 32 18.36 -24.39 -2.04
N SER A 33 19.70 -24.42 -2.01
CA SER A 33 20.48 -25.38 -1.25
C SER A 33 20.89 -24.77 0.08
N GLN A 34 20.61 -25.40 1.22
CA GLN A 34 21.04 -24.90 2.53
C GLN A 34 22.56 -24.75 2.64
N ALA A 35 23.30 -25.68 2.09
CA ALA A 35 24.77 -25.68 2.16
C ALA A 35 25.45 -24.61 1.31
N GLY A 36 24.75 -24.00 0.36
CA GLY A 36 25.36 -23.08 -0.60
C GLY A 36 24.49 -21.97 -1.15
N GLY A 37 23.19 -21.91 -0.79
CA GLY A 37 22.24 -20.96 -1.39
C GLY A 37 22.65 -19.50 -1.22
N LEU A 38 23.01 -19.08 0.00
CA LEU A 38 23.48 -17.72 0.23
C LEU A 38 24.81 -17.43 -0.48
N SER A 39 25.74 -18.38 -0.50
CA SER A 39 27.00 -18.24 -1.22
C SER A 39 26.80 -18.19 -2.73
N GLU A 40 25.84 -18.96 -3.28
CA GLU A 40 25.44 -18.88 -4.69
C GLU A 40 24.84 -17.50 -5.01
N THR A 41 23.95 -16.98 -4.17
CA THR A 41 23.40 -15.63 -4.29
C THR A 41 24.50 -14.57 -4.35
N TYR A 42 25.46 -14.61 -3.43
CA TYR A 42 26.59 -13.67 -3.44
C TYR A 42 27.43 -13.82 -4.71
N HIS A 43 27.76 -15.04 -5.13
CA HIS A 43 28.58 -15.26 -6.31
C HIS A 43 27.87 -14.85 -7.60
N VAL A 44 26.63 -15.31 -7.80
CA VAL A 44 25.91 -15.11 -9.06
C VAL A 44 25.36 -13.69 -9.16
N PHE A 45 24.62 -13.23 -8.15
CA PHE A 45 23.82 -12.01 -8.28
C PHE A 45 24.53 -10.79 -7.71
N ILE A 46 25.18 -10.90 -6.55
CA ILE A 46 25.85 -9.76 -5.92
C ILE A 46 27.14 -9.44 -6.70
N HIS A 47 28.05 -10.41 -6.85
CA HIS A 47 29.31 -10.19 -7.58
C HIS A 47 29.08 -10.06 -9.07
N GLY A 48 28.18 -10.87 -9.65
CA GLY A 48 27.84 -10.80 -11.08
C GLY A 48 27.31 -9.45 -11.53
N ASN A 49 26.66 -8.69 -10.63
CA ASN A 49 26.19 -7.32 -10.85
C ASN A 49 27.10 -6.25 -10.22
N GLN A 50 28.25 -6.62 -9.63
CA GLN A 50 29.23 -5.72 -9.00
C GLN A 50 28.60 -4.82 -7.92
N LEU A 51 27.63 -5.34 -7.15
CA LEU A 51 26.84 -4.53 -6.24
C LEU A 51 27.67 -3.95 -5.09
N THR A 52 28.69 -4.64 -4.63
CA THR A 52 29.58 -4.14 -3.56
C THR A 52 30.24 -2.81 -3.94
N GLU A 53 30.80 -2.76 -5.12
CA GLU A 53 31.47 -1.56 -5.66
C GLU A 53 30.45 -0.47 -5.98
N ARG A 54 29.33 -0.85 -6.61
CA ARG A 54 28.29 0.09 -7.04
C ARG A 54 27.59 0.75 -5.88
N PHE A 55 27.28 0.00 -4.80
CA PHE A 55 26.67 0.58 -3.59
C PHE A 55 27.63 1.51 -2.86
N GLY A 56 28.93 1.21 -2.86
CA GLY A 56 29.96 2.06 -2.27
C GLY A 56 30.21 3.37 -3.05
N GLN A 57 29.78 3.44 -4.31
CA GLN A 57 29.92 4.62 -5.17
C GLN A 57 28.69 5.53 -5.16
N LEU A 58 27.59 5.11 -4.50
CA LEU A 58 26.38 5.92 -4.41
C LEU A 58 26.64 7.22 -3.64
N THR A 59 25.98 8.27 -4.07
CA THR A 59 25.94 9.56 -3.38
C THR A 59 24.75 9.65 -2.43
N GLU A 60 24.74 10.68 -1.59
CA GLU A 60 23.64 10.94 -0.66
C GLU A 60 22.29 11.07 -1.39
N ASN A 61 21.25 10.46 -0.82
CA ASN A 61 19.88 10.41 -1.35
C ASN A 61 19.72 9.75 -2.73
N GLU A 62 20.76 9.17 -3.28
CA GLU A 62 20.69 8.47 -4.56
C GLU A 62 19.82 7.21 -4.44
N ARG A 63 19.16 6.82 -5.54
CA ARG A 63 18.34 5.63 -5.63
C ARG A 63 19.04 4.59 -6.49
N PHE A 64 19.01 3.34 -6.04
CA PHE A 64 19.44 2.18 -6.80
C PHE A 64 18.28 1.22 -7.00
N VAL A 65 18.03 0.79 -8.23
CA VAL A 65 16.90 -0.06 -8.58
C VAL A 65 17.39 -1.43 -9.05
N ILE A 66 16.95 -2.46 -8.36
CA ILE A 66 17.19 -3.86 -8.75
C ILE A 66 15.86 -4.47 -9.20
N ALA A 67 15.89 -5.24 -10.28
CA ALA A 67 14.75 -6.06 -10.66
C ALA A 67 15.14 -7.53 -10.73
N GLU A 68 14.22 -8.41 -10.36
CA GLU A 68 14.38 -9.84 -10.28
C GLU A 68 13.22 -10.56 -10.94
N THR A 69 13.51 -11.67 -11.61
CA THR A 69 12.52 -12.66 -12.03
C THR A 69 12.57 -13.86 -11.10
N GLY A 70 11.41 -14.27 -10.53
CA GLY A 70 11.33 -15.38 -9.60
C GLY A 70 11.81 -15.04 -8.18
N PHE A 71 10.90 -14.48 -7.36
CA PHE A 71 11.20 -14.14 -5.96
C PHE A 71 11.51 -15.36 -5.10
N GLY A 72 10.80 -16.46 -5.34
CA GLY A 72 10.94 -17.70 -4.59
C GLY A 72 10.79 -17.49 -3.08
N THR A 73 11.85 -17.72 -2.34
CA THR A 73 11.91 -17.50 -0.88
C THR A 73 12.41 -16.12 -0.48
N GLY A 74 12.81 -15.26 -1.43
CA GLY A 74 13.35 -13.94 -1.16
C GLY A 74 14.78 -13.89 -0.66
N LEU A 75 15.54 -15.00 -0.80
CA LEU A 75 16.93 -15.08 -0.33
C LEU A 75 17.84 -14.04 -0.99
N ASN A 76 17.68 -13.82 -2.31
CA ASN A 76 18.44 -12.81 -3.04
C ASN A 76 18.17 -11.39 -2.50
N PHE A 77 16.91 -11.08 -2.25
CA PHE A 77 16.53 -9.79 -1.65
C PHE A 77 17.13 -9.60 -0.25
N LEU A 78 17.09 -10.63 0.60
CA LEU A 78 17.68 -10.57 1.95
C LEU A 78 19.19 -10.36 1.91
N ALA A 79 19.89 -11.03 1.01
CA ALA A 79 21.33 -10.83 0.80
C ALA A 79 21.66 -9.40 0.36
N VAL A 80 20.83 -8.83 -0.52
CA VAL A 80 20.95 -7.44 -0.95
C VAL A 80 20.69 -6.48 0.21
N CYS A 81 19.67 -6.71 1.05
CA CYS A 81 19.40 -5.89 2.24
C CYS A 81 20.58 -5.87 3.20
N GLN A 82 21.17 -7.02 3.49
CA GLN A 82 22.35 -7.13 4.35
C GLN A 82 23.54 -6.35 3.78
N LEU A 83 23.81 -6.49 2.47
CA LEU A 83 24.90 -5.77 1.80
C LEU A 83 24.64 -4.26 1.79
N TRP A 84 23.41 -3.85 1.45
CA TRP A 84 22.98 -2.44 1.44
C TRP A 84 23.22 -1.77 2.77
N GLN A 85 22.78 -2.40 3.86
CA GLN A 85 22.97 -1.87 5.21
C GLN A 85 24.45 -1.66 5.58
N LYS A 86 25.34 -2.53 5.05
CA LYS A 86 26.78 -2.48 5.35
C LYS A 86 27.53 -1.40 4.55
N ILE A 87 27.11 -1.12 3.33
CA ILE A 87 27.94 -0.39 2.36
C ILE A 87 27.31 0.91 1.87
N ALA A 88 25.98 0.95 1.63
CA ALA A 88 25.34 2.10 1.03
C ALA A 88 25.29 3.31 1.98
N PRO A 89 25.35 4.57 1.45
CA PRO A 89 25.12 5.76 2.26
C PRO A 89 23.78 5.69 2.98
N LYS A 90 23.71 6.18 4.22
CA LYS A 90 22.49 6.09 5.07
C LYS A 90 21.26 6.76 4.46
N SER A 91 21.46 7.80 3.65
CA SER A 91 20.36 8.51 2.97
C SER A 91 20.00 7.90 1.60
N ALA A 92 20.86 7.06 1.02
CA ALA A 92 20.57 6.36 -0.23
C ALA A 92 19.36 5.42 -0.09
N ARG A 93 18.68 5.11 -1.20
CA ARG A 93 17.46 4.32 -1.21
C ARG A 93 17.57 3.16 -2.19
N LEU A 94 17.18 1.98 -1.70
CA LEU A 94 17.07 0.77 -2.50
C LEU A 94 15.61 0.57 -2.91
N HIS A 95 15.38 0.37 -4.20
CA HIS A 95 14.10 -0.12 -4.71
C HIS A 95 14.33 -1.48 -5.37
N PHE A 96 13.81 -2.53 -4.74
CA PHE A 96 13.88 -3.88 -5.25
C PHE A 96 12.52 -4.29 -5.81
N ILE A 97 12.49 -4.77 -7.04
CA ILE A 97 11.29 -5.21 -7.75
C ILE A 97 11.46 -6.67 -8.04
N SER A 98 10.51 -7.51 -7.65
CA SER A 98 10.57 -8.92 -7.98
C SER A 98 9.24 -9.44 -8.47
N THR A 99 9.27 -10.44 -9.36
CA THR A 99 8.08 -11.11 -9.89
C THR A 99 8.01 -12.53 -9.35
N GLU A 100 6.79 -13.01 -9.06
CA GLU A 100 6.57 -14.39 -8.64
C GLU A 100 5.23 -14.91 -9.15
N LYS A 101 5.27 -15.97 -9.95
CA LYS A 101 4.07 -16.57 -10.53
C LYS A 101 3.32 -17.46 -9.54
N TYR A 102 4.05 -18.15 -8.68
CA TYR A 102 3.53 -19.11 -7.71
C TYR A 102 4.02 -18.75 -6.31
N PRO A 103 3.46 -17.70 -5.67
CA PRO A 103 3.91 -17.28 -4.35
C PRO A 103 3.73 -18.39 -3.32
N LEU A 104 4.67 -18.50 -2.41
CA LEU A 104 4.58 -19.41 -1.27
C LEU A 104 3.44 -18.99 -0.34
N GLY A 105 2.80 -19.96 0.30
CA GLY A 105 1.96 -19.69 1.45
C GLY A 105 2.80 -19.12 2.60
N HIS A 106 2.17 -18.34 3.50
CA HIS A 106 2.90 -17.66 4.58
C HIS A 106 3.68 -18.65 5.47
N ASP A 107 3.10 -19.79 5.79
CA ASP A 107 3.73 -20.79 6.68
C ASP A 107 4.94 -21.44 6.00
N ASP A 108 4.79 -21.83 4.73
CA ASP A 108 5.89 -22.39 3.94
C ASP A 108 7.00 -21.37 3.72
N PHE A 109 6.64 -20.09 3.49
CA PHE A 109 7.58 -19.00 3.36
C PHE A 109 8.38 -18.78 4.65
N ALA A 110 7.71 -18.74 5.79
CA ALA A 110 8.33 -18.59 7.10
C ALA A 110 9.23 -19.79 7.43
N GLN A 111 8.79 -21.02 7.11
CA GLN A 111 9.58 -22.24 7.30
C GLN A 111 10.82 -22.23 6.41
N ALA A 112 10.69 -21.85 5.13
CA ALA A 112 11.81 -21.79 4.20
C ALA A 112 12.90 -20.80 4.65
N LEU A 113 12.49 -19.68 5.22
CA LEU A 113 13.43 -18.66 5.71
C LEU A 113 14.00 -18.95 7.11
N SER A 114 13.37 -19.82 7.89
CA SER A 114 13.80 -20.12 9.27
C SER A 114 15.24 -20.62 9.37
N VAL A 115 15.73 -21.30 8.34
CA VAL A 115 17.11 -21.84 8.27
C VAL A 115 18.19 -20.75 8.18
N TRP A 116 17.81 -19.54 7.81
CA TRP A 116 18.72 -18.40 7.64
C TRP A 116 18.80 -17.50 8.87
N ARG A 117 18.12 -17.83 9.97
CA ARG A 117 18.19 -17.11 11.26
C ARG A 117 19.44 -17.40 12.08
N THR A 118 20.50 -17.90 11.46
CA THR A 118 21.72 -18.34 12.15
C THR A 118 22.66 -17.20 12.55
N ASP A 119 22.50 -16.03 11.93
CA ASP A 119 23.27 -14.82 12.19
C ASP A 119 22.27 -13.72 12.62
N ASP A 120 22.51 -13.07 13.77
CA ASP A 120 21.61 -12.07 14.33
C ASP A 120 21.27 -10.97 13.31
N SER A 121 22.27 -10.47 12.57
CA SER A 121 22.09 -9.40 11.60
C SER A 121 21.29 -9.82 10.36
N PHE A 122 21.37 -11.07 9.94
CA PHE A 122 20.60 -11.62 8.84
C PHE A 122 19.21 -12.08 9.32
N GLY A 123 19.14 -12.59 10.54
CA GLY A 123 17.91 -12.98 11.21
C GLY A 123 16.91 -11.84 11.33
N ASP A 124 17.35 -10.64 11.66
CA ASP A 124 16.51 -9.44 11.71
C ASP A 124 15.82 -9.14 10.36
N TRP A 125 16.56 -9.29 9.25
CA TRP A 125 15.98 -9.12 7.91
C TRP A 125 14.99 -10.23 7.55
N VAL A 126 15.27 -11.47 7.95
CA VAL A 126 14.35 -12.60 7.78
C VAL A 126 13.04 -12.33 8.50
N ASP A 127 13.10 -11.93 9.77
CA ASP A 127 11.90 -11.67 10.58
C ASP A 127 11.11 -10.47 10.04
N ALA A 128 11.81 -9.41 9.64
CA ALA A 128 11.17 -8.25 9.02
C ALA A 128 10.45 -8.62 7.72
N LEU A 129 11.04 -9.46 6.86
CA LEU A 129 10.42 -9.88 5.61
C LEU A 129 9.21 -10.79 5.85
N ILE A 130 9.32 -11.78 6.76
CA ILE A 130 8.19 -12.66 7.12
C ILE A 130 7.01 -11.84 7.65
N GLN A 131 7.29 -10.85 8.49
CA GLN A 131 6.24 -10.00 9.08
C GLN A 131 5.43 -9.22 8.04
N VAL A 132 6.07 -8.77 6.96
CA VAL A 132 5.42 -7.96 5.91
C VAL A 132 5.01 -8.77 4.69
N TYR A 133 5.35 -10.06 4.60
CA TYR A 133 5.05 -10.88 3.44
C TYR A 133 3.56 -10.86 3.12
N PRO A 134 3.16 -10.60 1.87
CA PRO A 134 1.77 -10.32 1.53
C PRO A 134 0.96 -11.59 1.37
N LEU A 135 -0.36 -11.43 1.43
CA LEU A 135 -1.28 -12.49 1.01
C LEU A 135 -1.09 -12.81 -0.48
N PRO A 136 -1.29 -14.08 -0.91
CA PRO A 136 -1.11 -14.50 -2.30
C PRO A 136 -2.25 -14.02 -3.19
N LEU A 137 -2.26 -12.73 -3.48
CA LEU A 137 -3.21 -12.05 -4.36
C LEU A 137 -2.47 -11.45 -5.54
N ALA A 138 -2.99 -11.60 -6.75
CA ALA A 138 -2.36 -11.08 -7.96
C ALA A 138 -2.13 -9.56 -7.91
N GLY A 139 -1.08 -9.08 -8.58
CA GLY A 139 -0.71 -7.68 -8.69
C GLY A 139 0.47 -7.27 -7.81
N CYS A 140 0.70 -5.98 -7.70
CA CYS A 140 1.82 -5.42 -6.93
C CYS A 140 1.52 -5.32 -5.44
N HIS A 141 2.47 -5.78 -4.64
CA HIS A 141 2.51 -5.60 -3.19
C HIS A 141 3.74 -4.78 -2.83
N ARG A 142 3.55 -3.48 -2.60
CA ARG A 142 4.63 -2.62 -2.09
C ARG A 142 4.84 -2.87 -0.61
N LEU A 143 6.09 -3.16 -0.24
CA LEU A 143 6.55 -3.44 1.12
C LEU A 143 7.70 -2.49 1.46
N HIS A 144 7.77 -2.06 2.71
CA HIS A 144 8.89 -1.27 3.21
C HIS A 144 9.61 -2.05 4.31
N LEU A 145 10.93 -2.25 4.14
CA LEU A 145 11.79 -2.85 5.14
C LEU A 145 12.77 -1.77 5.65
N GLY A 146 12.44 -1.23 6.81
CA GLY A 146 13.08 -0.01 7.28
C GLY A 146 12.65 1.23 6.48
N GLU A 147 13.39 2.34 6.64
CA GLU A 147 13.03 3.62 6.02
C GLU A 147 13.49 3.78 4.57
N LYS A 148 14.50 3.01 4.14
CA LYS A 148 15.22 3.24 2.87
C LYS A 148 15.17 2.10 1.88
N ILE A 149 14.52 0.99 2.23
CA ILE A 149 14.38 -0.18 1.37
C ILE A 149 12.90 -0.39 1.02
N THR A 150 12.61 -0.33 -0.27
CA THR A 150 11.29 -0.63 -0.83
C THR A 150 11.38 -1.91 -1.64
N LEU A 151 10.47 -2.86 -1.40
CA LEU A 151 10.26 -4.05 -2.21
C LEU A 151 8.88 -3.95 -2.88
N ASP A 152 8.86 -3.96 -4.20
CA ASP A 152 7.65 -4.16 -5.00
C ASP A 152 7.60 -5.62 -5.45
N LEU A 153 6.79 -6.41 -4.76
CA LEU A 153 6.60 -7.82 -5.06
C LEU A 153 5.35 -8.00 -5.93
N TRP A 154 5.56 -8.39 -7.18
CA TRP A 154 4.51 -8.59 -8.16
C TRP A 154 4.15 -10.07 -8.26
N PHE A 155 2.92 -10.42 -7.87
CA PHE A 155 2.41 -11.77 -8.05
C PHE A 155 1.68 -11.90 -9.39
N GLY A 156 2.25 -12.71 -10.27
CA GLY A 156 1.77 -12.96 -11.64
C GLY A 156 2.90 -13.33 -12.59
N GLU A 157 2.58 -13.44 -13.87
CA GLU A 157 3.54 -13.71 -14.94
C GLU A 157 4.59 -12.59 -15.04
N ALA A 158 5.86 -12.96 -15.14
CA ALA A 158 6.96 -12.00 -15.23
C ALA A 158 6.83 -11.07 -16.44
N LEU A 159 6.53 -11.61 -17.63
CA LEU A 159 6.39 -10.82 -18.84
C LEU A 159 5.24 -9.81 -18.75
N ASP A 160 4.08 -10.23 -18.25
CA ASP A 160 2.93 -9.35 -18.05
C ASP A 160 3.25 -8.23 -17.06
N THR A 161 3.94 -8.57 -15.98
CA THR A 161 4.41 -7.60 -14.98
C THR A 161 5.35 -6.55 -15.58
N LEU A 162 6.35 -6.98 -16.36
CA LEU A 162 7.28 -6.05 -16.99
C LEU A 162 6.57 -5.14 -18.01
N HIS A 163 5.57 -5.65 -18.73
CA HIS A 163 4.73 -4.83 -19.59
C HIS A 163 3.92 -3.80 -18.80
N GLU A 164 3.31 -4.19 -17.66
CA GLU A 164 2.57 -3.24 -16.80
C GLU A 164 3.49 -2.14 -16.25
N ILE A 165 4.70 -2.48 -15.81
CA ILE A 165 5.70 -1.49 -15.39
C ILE A 165 6.06 -0.58 -16.57
N GLY A 166 6.30 -1.15 -17.76
CA GLY A 166 6.66 -0.41 -18.97
C GLY A 166 5.56 0.55 -19.43
N ASN A 167 4.30 0.12 -19.38
CA ASN A 167 3.15 0.95 -19.76
C ASN A 167 2.97 2.19 -18.85
N ASN A 168 3.47 2.13 -17.63
CA ASN A 168 3.43 3.23 -16.66
C ASN A 168 4.65 4.15 -16.75
N GLN A 169 5.65 3.82 -17.59
CA GLN A 169 6.86 4.63 -17.73
C GLN A 169 6.71 5.73 -18.77
N HIS A 170 7.41 6.82 -18.54
CA HIS A 170 7.58 7.96 -19.45
C HIS A 170 9.07 8.12 -19.78
N GLU A 171 9.39 9.01 -20.71
CA GLU A 171 10.77 9.31 -21.11
C GLU A 171 11.69 9.61 -19.91
N HIS A 172 11.15 10.28 -18.88
CA HIS A 172 11.86 10.66 -17.67
C HIS A 172 11.67 9.70 -16.50
N SER A 173 11.26 8.47 -16.73
CA SER A 173 11.13 7.47 -15.66
C SER A 173 12.47 6.86 -15.29
N ILE A 174 12.62 6.52 -14.01
CA ILE A 174 13.76 5.77 -13.48
C ILE A 174 13.83 4.42 -14.17
N ARG A 175 15.05 3.98 -14.47
CA ARG A 175 15.35 2.69 -15.09
C ARG A 175 16.01 1.76 -14.09
N ILE A 176 16.03 0.49 -14.43
CA ILE A 176 16.61 -0.57 -13.59
C ILE A 176 18.13 -0.54 -13.72
N ASP A 177 18.83 -0.58 -12.60
CA ASP A 177 20.28 -0.57 -12.51
C ASP A 177 20.89 -1.98 -12.60
N ALA A 178 20.21 -2.98 -12.02
CA ALA A 178 20.68 -4.36 -12.04
C ALA A 178 19.52 -5.35 -12.18
N TRP A 179 19.72 -6.38 -13.00
CA TRP A 179 18.81 -7.51 -13.14
C TRP A 179 19.35 -8.76 -12.48
N PHE A 180 18.54 -9.39 -11.67
CA PHE A 180 18.69 -10.76 -11.20
C PHE A 180 17.78 -11.64 -12.07
N LEU A 181 18.33 -12.24 -13.11
CA LEU A 181 17.57 -13.15 -13.96
C LEU A 181 17.62 -14.54 -13.32
N ASP A 182 16.71 -14.75 -12.39
CA ASP A 182 16.56 -15.95 -11.57
C ASP A 182 15.29 -16.72 -11.91
N GLY A 183 15.13 -17.90 -11.34
CA GLY A 183 14.01 -18.80 -11.51
C GLY A 183 14.47 -20.23 -11.73
N PHE A 184 13.53 -21.15 -11.99
CA PHE A 184 13.86 -22.54 -12.28
C PHE A 184 14.62 -22.68 -13.60
N THR A 185 15.39 -23.78 -13.72
CA THR A 185 16.28 -23.99 -14.86
C THR A 185 15.54 -23.86 -16.20
N PRO A 186 16.20 -23.32 -17.26
CA PRO A 186 15.56 -23.06 -18.55
C PRO A 186 14.86 -24.28 -19.19
N ALA A 187 15.34 -25.49 -18.90
CA ALA A 187 14.73 -26.72 -19.39
C ALA A 187 13.40 -27.06 -18.68
N LYS A 188 13.22 -26.59 -17.44
CA LYS A 188 12.03 -26.86 -16.61
C LYS A 188 11.01 -25.73 -16.65
N ASN A 189 11.44 -24.49 -16.92
CA ASN A 189 10.59 -23.31 -17.00
C ASN A 189 10.97 -22.42 -18.20
N PRO A 190 10.70 -22.85 -19.45
CA PRO A 190 11.14 -22.13 -20.64
C PRO A 190 10.50 -20.73 -20.81
N ASP A 191 9.31 -20.49 -20.25
CA ASP A 191 8.58 -19.23 -20.41
C ASP A 191 9.34 -18.03 -19.82
N MET A 192 10.10 -18.26 -18.74
CA MET A 192 10.94 -17.23 -18.10
C MET A 192 12.22 -16.90 -18.86
N TRP A 193 12.52 -17.59 -19.97
CA TRP A 193 13.75 -17.44 -20.75
C TRP A 193 13.47 -17.07 -22.20
N SER A 194 12.38 -16.34 -22.43
CA SER A 194 11.92 -15.98 -23.77
C SER A 194 12.54 -14.67 -24.27
N ASP A 195 12.68 -14.54 -25.60
CA ASP A 195 13.11 -13.30 -26.24
C ASP A 195 12.16 -12.10 -25.92
N ALA A 196 10.88 -12.38 -25.70
CA ALA A 196 9.91 -11.36 -25.31
C ALA A 196 10.24 -10.78 -23.92
N LEU A 197 10.58 -11.65 -22.96
CA LEU A 197 10.99 -11.22 -21.62
C LEU A 197 12.27 -10.39 -21.69
N PHE A 198 13.29 -10.84 -22.44
CA PHE A 198 14.56 -10.11 -22.55
C PHE A 198 14.37 -8.72 -23.19
N LYS A 199 13.51 -8.59 -24.19
CA LYS A 199 13.13 -7.30 -24.78
C LYS A 199 12.42 -6.39 -23.80
N ALA A 200 11.49 -6.93 -22.98
CA ALA A 200 10.82 -6.18 -21.93
C ALA A 200 11.81 -5.69 -20.86
N MET A 201 12.77 -6.53 -20.45
CA MET A 201 13.88 -6.13 -19.57
C MET A 201 14.70 -4.98 -20.18
N ALA A 202 15.07 -5.06 -21.45
CA ALA A 202 15.86 -4.03 -22.13
C ALA A 202 15.11 -2.68 -22.20
N GLN A 203 13.81 -2.67 -22.41
CA GLN A 203 12.98 -1.46 -22.39
C GLN A 203 12.98 -0.74 -21.03
N LEU A 204 13.12 -1.50 -19.95
CA LEU A 204 13.17 -0.98 -18.58
C LEU A 204 14.60 -0.62 -18.12
N SER A 205 15.60 -0.88 -18.93
CA SER A 205 17.02 -0.75 -18.64
C SER A 205 17.62 0.54 -19.19
N HIS A 206 18.81 0.87 -18.72
CA HIS A 206 19.68 1.94 -19.26
C HIS A 206 21.05 1.40 -19.64
N HIS A 207 21.85 2.19 -20.35
CA HIS A 207 23.14 1.77 -20.93
C HIS A 207 24.19 1.23 -19.93
N LYS A 208 24.02 1.48 -18.62
CA LYS A 208 24.87 0.97 -17.53
C LYS A 208 24.22 -0.17 -16.75
N THR A 209 23.05 -0.64 -17.15
CA THR A 209 22.37 -1.74 -16.46
C THR A 209 23.19 -3.01 -16.53
N THR A 210 23.30 -3.72 -15.42
CA THR A 210 23.93 -5.03 -15.37
C THR A 210 22.90 -6.15 -15.30
N VAL A 211 23.25 -7.32 -15.80
CA VAL A 211 22.42 -8.55 -15.72
C VAL A 211 23.29 -9.68 -15.22
N ALA A 212 22.80 -10.49 -14.31
CA ALA A 212 23.46 -11.71 -13.90
C ALA A 212 22.45 -12.87 -13.81
N THR A 213 22.90 -14.07 -14.15
CA THR A 213 22.12 -15.31 -14.07
C THR A 213 23.02 -16.52 -13.87
N PHE A 214 22.50 -17.50 -13.13
CA PHE A 214 23.20 -18.76 -12.85
C PHE A 214 23.39 -19.66 -14.08
N THR A 215 22.65 -19.44 -15.17
CA THR A 215 22.71 -20.28 -16.37
C THR A 215 23.72 -19.76 -17.37
N ALA A 216 24.36 -20.68 -18.10
CA ALA A 216 25.22 -20.37 -19.24
C ALA A 216 24.66 -20.88 -20.58
N ALA A 217 23.35 -21.14 -20.63
CA ALA A 217 22.67 -21.66 -21.81
C ALA A 217 22.85 -20.73 -23.02
N GLY A 218 23.23 -21.32 -24.16
CA GLY A 218 23.59 -20.56 -25.36
C GLY A 218 22.45 -19.73 -25.93
N PHE A 219 21.21 -20.19 -25.85
CA PHE A 219 20.04 -19.45 -26.31
C PHE A 219 19.72 -18.25 -25.41
N VAL A 220 19.87 -18.40 -24.08
CA VAL A 220 19.72 -17.29 -23.11
C VAL A 220 20.76 -16.20 -23.40
N ARG A 221 22.04 -16.59 -23.61
CA ARG A 221 23.08 -15.63 -23.94
C ARG A 221 22.78 -14.88 -25.23
N ARG A 222 22.37 -15.58 -26.30
CA ARG A 222 22.02 -14.95 -27.58
C ARG A 222 20.82 -14.02 -27.44
N GLY A 223 19.73 -14.49 -26.82
CA GLY A 223 18.52 -13.67 -26.62
C GLY A 223 18.79 -12.39 -25.85
N LEU A 224 19.61 -12.42 -24.77
CA LEU A 224 20.03 -11.23 -24.04
C LEU A 224 20.89 -10.28 -24.89
N ILE A 225 21.83 -10.80 -25.71
CA ILE A 225 22.62 -10.00 -26.65
C ILE A 225 21.72 -9.36 -27.72
N ASP A 226 20.80 -10.12 -28.29
CA ASP A 226 19.86 -9.64 -29.29
C ASP A 226 18.90 -8.57 -28.71
N ALA A 227 18.61 -8.62 -27.40
CA ALA A 227 17.88 -7.59 -26.67
C ALA A 227 18.71 -6.33 -26.36
N GLY A 228 20.04 -6.37 -26.52
CA GLY A 228 20.93 -5.22 -26.37
C GLY A 228 21.85 -5.27 -25.16
N PHE A 229 21.91 -6.37 -24.40
CA PHE A 229 22.80 -6.52 -23.24
C PHE A 229 24.18 -7.07 -23.65
N ASP A 230 25.24 -6.53 -23.06
CA ASP A 230 26.63 -6.98 -23.29
C ASP A 230 26.99 -8.16 -22.40
N MET A 231 26.64 -9.39 -22.81
CA MET A 231 26.73 -10.60 -22.01
C MET A 231 28.02 -11.38 -22.22
N VAL A 232 28.70 -11.64 -21.12
CA VAL A 232 29.92 -12.47 -21.07
C VAL A 232 29.70 -13.73 -20.23
N LYS A 233 30.54 -14.74 -20.47
CA LYS A 233 30.62 -15.93 -19.61
C LYS A 233 31.62 -15.69 -18.50
N SER A 234 31.23 -16.04 -17.27
CA SER A 234 32.06 -15.99 -16.08
C SER A 234 32.11 -17.37 -15.40
N ALA A 235 32.98 -17.52 -14.40
CA ALA A 235 33.02 -18.73 -13.59
C ALA A 235 31.69 -18.95 -12.87
N GLY A 236 31.12 -20.16 -12.96
CA GLY A 236 29.90 -20.53 -12.26
C GLY A 236 30.15 -20.89 -10.79
N PHE A 237 29.08 -21.15 -10.05
CA PHE A 237 29.15 -21.55 -8.64
C PHE A 237 29.03 -23.08 -8.49
N GLY A 238 29.76 -23.64 -7.55
CA GLY A 238 29.70 -25.06 -7.18
C GLY A 238 30.02 -25.99 -8.37
N ARG A 239 29.09 -26.84 -8.78
CA ARG A 239 29.24 -27.78 -9.90
C ARG A 239 29.02 -27.13 -11.27
N LYS A 240 28.47 -25.91 -11.34
CA LYS A 240 28.24 -25.17 -12.59
C LYS A 240 29.55 -24.54 -13.05
N ARG A 241 30.06 -24.95 -14.24
CA ARG A 241 31.35 -24.45 -14.77
C ARG A 241 31.29 -22.98 -15.16
N GLN A 242 30.16 -22.50 -15.63
CA GLN A 242 29.97 -21.13 -16.16
C GLN A 242 28.61 -20.58 -15.80
N MET A 243 28.57 -19.28 -15.67
CA MET A 243 27.37 -18.45 -15.57
C MET A 243 27.40 -17.30 -16.58
N LEU A 244 26.33 -16.52 -16.72
CA LEU A 244 26.32 -15.32 -17.54
C LEU A 244 26.19 -14.06 -16.66
N CYS A 245 26.97 -13.05 -16.99
CA CYS A 245 26.84 -11.71 -16.45
C CYS A 245 27.16 -10.67 -17.52
N THR A 246 26.81 -9.42 -17.29
CA THR A 246 27.30 -8.30 -18.11
C THR A 246 28.79 -8.05 -17.87
N ALA A 247 29.47 -7.52 -18.89
CA ALA A 247 30.86 -7.07 -18.75
C ALA A 247 30.98 -6.04 -17.61
N PRO A 248 32.14 -5.90 -16.95
CA PRO A 248 32.33 -4.98 -15.84
C PRO A 248 32.07 -3.50 -16.17
N MET A 249 32.25 -3.10 -17.40
CA MET A 249 31.84 -1.79 -17.94
C MET A 249 31.07 -2.05 -19.23
N PRO A 250 29.75 -2.32 -19.13
CA PRO A 250 28.98 -2.73 -20.28
C PRO A 250 28.90 -1.59 -21.30
N ASN A 251 29.11 -1.93 -22.57
CA ASN A 251 28.92 -1.02 -23.69
C ASN A 251 27.60 -1.37 -24.38
N GLN A 252 26.52 -0.75 -23.98
CA GLN A 252 25.15 -1.06 -24.40
C GLN A 252 24.52 0.15 -25.14
N PRO A 253 25.00 0.48 -26.35
CA PRO A 253 24.58 1.70 -27.06
C PRO A 253 23.10 1.70 -27.47
N ASN A 254 22.50 0.52 -27.54
CA ASN A 254 21.09 0.38 -27.93
C ASN A 254 20.11 0.54 -26.75
N LEU A 255 20.61 0.62 -25.49
CA LEU A 255 19.79 0.90 -24.34
C LEU A 255 19.71 2.41 -24.05
N SER A 256 18.69 2.81 -23.31
CA SER A 256 18.46 4.21 -22.95
C SER A 256 19.70 4.84 -22.31
N HIS A 257 20.10 6.03 -22.76
CA HIS A 257 21.14 6.81 -22.09
C HIS A 257 20.60 7.67 -20.95
N TYR A 258 19.29 7.63 -20.72
CA TYR A 258 18.66 8.45 -19.71
C TYR A 258 18.79 7.82 -18.32
N GLN A 259 19.40 8.53 -17.39
CA GLN A 259 19.46 8.19 -15.98
C GLN A 259 19.07 9.42 -15.16
N ILE A 260 18.02 9.31 -14.36
CA ILE A 260 17.59 10.40 -13.48
C ILE A 260 18.44 10.37 -12.22
N GLY A 261 19.26 11.40 -12.02
CA GLY A 261 19.84 11.67 -10.70
C GLY A 261 18.73 12.21 -9.77
N PHE A 262 18.68 11.72 -8.53
CA PHE A 262 17.79 12.28 -7.54
C PHE A 262 18.21 13.70 -7.17
N LYS A 263 17.26 14.64 -7.17
CA LYS A 263 17.44 16.00 -6.66
C LYS A 263 16.37 16.28 -5.61
N PRO A 264 16.75 16.56 -4.35
CA PRO A 264 15.82 17.04 -3.35
C PRO A 264 15.05 18.26 -3.86
N LYS A 265 13.75 18.28 -3.61
CA LYS A 265 12.88 19.40 -3.98
C LYS A 265 12.27 20.00 -2.73
N LYS A 266 11.93 21.28 -2.81
CA LYS A 266 11.11 21.97 -1.83
C LYS A 266 9.65 21.88 -2.25
N ILE A 267 8.82 21.18 -1.48
CA ILE A 267 7.45 20.82 -1.86
C ILE A 267 6.46 21.40 -0.88
N ALA A 268 5.42 22.09 -1.39
CA ALA A 268 4.28 22.51 -0.58
C ALA A 268 3.15 21.50 -0.68
N ILE A 269 2.50 21.23 0.45
CA ILE A 269 1.26 20.48 0.54
C ILE A 269 0.18 21.36 1.11
N ILE A 270 -0.96 21.43 0.46
CA ILE A 270 -2.09 22.26 0.85
C ILE A 270 -3.20 21.36 1.38
N GLY A 271 -3.45 21.41 2.68
CA GLY A 271 -4.42 20.62 3.42
C GLY A 271 -3.80 19.60 4.37
N GLY A 272 -4.20 19.63 5.64
CA GLY A 272 -3.69 18.83 6.76
C GLY A 272 -4.53 17.58 7.08
N GLY A 273 -5.44 17.16 6.18
CA GLY A 273 -6.18 15.90 6.33
C GLY A 273 -5.30 14.67 6.02
N ILE A 274 -5.87 13.45 6.12
CA ILE A 274 -5.14 12.19 5.89
C ILE A 274 -4.42 12.15 4.54
N SER A 275 -4.97 12.76 3.48
CA SER A 275 -4.32 12.84 2.17
C SER A 275 -3.02 13.64 2.23
N GLY A 276 -3.07 14.85 2.82
CA GLY A 276 -1.92 15.74 2.92
C GLY A 276 -0.82 15.18 3.81
N VAL A 277 -1.15 14.67 4.99
CA VAL A 277 -0.12 14.11 5.90
C VAL A 277 0.51 12.82 5.36
N SER A 278 -0.27 12.00 4.62
CA SER A 278 0.28 10.81 3.94
C SER A 278 1.22 11.21 2.80
N ALA A 279 0.85 12.19 1.98
CA ALA A 279 1.71 12.73 0.93
C ALA A 279 3.01 13.33 1.52
N ALA A 280 2.88 14.09 2.63
CA ALA A 280 4.02 14.66 3.32
C ALA A 280 5.01 13.59 3.80
N ALA A 281 4.51 12.53 4.43
CA ALA A 281 5.35 11.42 4.88
C ALA A 281 6.03 10.72 3.69
N ALA A 282 5.29 10.37 2.65
CA ALA A 282 5.82 9.68 1.48
C ALA A 282 6.91 10.48 0.76
N LEU A 283 6.75 11.79 0.62
CA LEU A 283 7.73 12.69 0.01
C LEU A 283 8.94 12.95 0.91
N SER A 284 8.73 13.14 2.21
CA SER A 284 9.82 13.30 3.18
C SER A 284 10.71 12.05 3.26
N HIS A 285 10.13 10.85 3.26
CA HIS A 285 10.89 9.59 3.21
C HIS A 285 11.77 9.48 1.97
N ARG A 286 11.37 10.13 0.86
CA ARG A 286 12.16 10.22 -0.37
C ARG A 286 13.26 11.30 -0.33
N GLY A 287 13.35 12.08 0.76
CA GLY A 287 14.40 13.07 0.97
C GLY A 287 14.06 14.48 0.48
N HIS A 288 12.77 14.78 0.25
CA HIS A 288 12.33 16.13 -0.08
C HIS A 288 12.12 16.99 1.17
N GLU A 289 12.28 18.32 1.04
CA GLU A 289 11.88 19.30 2.04
C GLU A 289 10.39 19.59 1.89
N VAL A 290 9.59 19.20 2.90
CA VAL A 290 8.12 19.26 2.81
C VAL A 290 7.55 20.30 3.75
N HIS A 291 6.74 21.23 3.20
CA HIS A 291 6.00 22.25 3.92
C HIS A 291 4.50 22.00 3.76
N LEU A 292 3.78 21.88 4.88
CA LEU A 292 2.33 21.63 4.88
C LEU A 292 1.59 22.87 5.38
N PHE A 293 0.63 23.36 4.58
CA PHE A 293 -0.22 24.51 4.86
C PHE A 293 -1.61 24.04 5.28
N GLU A 294 -1.97 24.29 6.52
CA GLU A 294 -3.27 23.99 7.11
C GLU A 294 -3.58 25.05 8.18
N PRO A 295 -4.63 25.89 8.00
CA PRO A 295 -4.94 26.94 8.95
C PRO A 295 -5.42 26.43 10.30
N ASP A 296 -6.05 25.27 10.31
CA ASP A 296 -6.56 24.63 11.51
C ASP A 296 -5.56 23.58 12.03
N ASP A 297 -5.99 22.80 13.02
CA ASP A 297 -5.20 21.66 13.49
C ASP A 297 -5.08 20.58 12.43
N ILE A 298 -3.96 19.89 12.42
CA ILE A 298 -3.77 18.70 11.58
C ILE A 298 -4.86 17.67 11.90
N MET A 299 -5.48 17.12 10.87
CA MET A 299 -6.65 16.25 10.92
C MET A 299 -7.98 16.95 11.33
N ALA A 300 -8.05 18.28 11.42
CA ALA A 300 -9.28 18.99 11.83
C ALA A 300 -10.47 18.80 10.87
N GLY A 301 -10.23 18.56 9.59
CA GLY A 301 -11.27 18.38 8.57
C GLY A 301 -12.04 17.05 8.69
N ALA A 302 -12.43 16.47 7.57
CA ALA A 302 -13.15 15.19 7.49
C ALA A 302 -12.39 14.01 8.12
N SER A 303 -11.09 14.15 8.34
CA SER A 303 -10.21 13.12 8.89
C SER A 303 -10.19 13.06 10.42
N GLY A 304 -10.86 13.94 11.15
CA GLY A 304 -10.65 14.13 12.59
C GLY A 304 -11.62 13.40 13.52
N ASN A 305 -12.30 12.36 13.08
CA ASN A 305 -13.15 11.57 13.99
C ASN A 305 -12.33 10.97 15.14
N PRO A 306 -12.92 10.76 16.34
CA PRO A 306 -12.20 10.19 17.48
C PRO A 306 -11.66 8.79 17.16
N CYS A 307 -12.42 7.98 16.44
CA CYS A 307 -11.92 6.75 15.81
C CYS A 307 -12.53 6.58 14.41
N ALA A 308 -11.89 5.76 13.58
CA ALA A 308 -12.32 5.47 12.22
C ALA A 308 -12.33 3.95 11.98
N LEU A 309 -13.45 3.43 11.46
CA LEU A 309 -13.53 2.03 11.05
C LEU A 309 -12.54 1.76 9.90
N PHE A 310 -11.69 0.76 10.09
CA PHE A 310 -10.76 0.26 9.08
C PHE A 310 -11.18 -1.13 8.63
N SER A 311 -11.80 -1.19 7.44
CA SER A 311 -12.37 -2.41 6.88
C SER A 311 -12.29 -2.38 5.36
N PRO A 312 -11.95 -3.52 4.70
CA PRO A 312 -11.89 -3.60 3.26
C PRO A 312 -13.28 -3.47 2.61
N LYS A 313 -13.27 -3.05 1.35
CA LYS A 313 -14.36 -3.31 0.41
C LYS A 313 -13.79 -4.24 -0.65
N LEU A 314 -14.06 -5.54 -0.52
CA LEU A 314 -13.55 -6.56 -1.42
C LEU A 314 -14.37 -6.64 -2.72
N THR A 315 -13.75 -7.15 -3.77
CA THR A 315 -14.36 -7.57 -5.04
C THR A 315 -14.02 -9.05 -5.27
N LEU A 316 -14.57 -9.67 -6.30
CA LEU A 316 -14.16 -11.01 -6.69
C LEU A 316 -12.66 -11.06 -6.99
N LEU A 317 -12.02 -12.18 -6.69
CA LEU A 317 -10.57 -12.34 -6.65
C LEU A 317 -9.89 -11.97 -7.98
N ASP A 318 -10.49 -12.37 -9.11
CA ASP A 318 -9.98 -12.06 -10.47
C ASP A 318 -9.86 -10.56 -10.76
N ASN A 319 -10.57 -9.71 -10.01
CA ASN A 319 -10.53 -8.26 -10.17
C ASN A 319 -9.75 -7.56 -9.06
N ALA A 320 -9.20 -8.30 -8.09
CA ALA A 320 -8.61 -7.73 -6.88
C ALA A 320 -7.43 -6.80 -7.17
N SER A 321 -6.54 -7.16 -8.10
CA SER A 321 -5.36 -6.37 -8.48
C SER A 321 -5.71 -5.00 -9.10
N ASN A 322 -6.89 -4.89 -9.74
CA ASN A 322 -7.39 -3.66 -10.37
C ASN A 322 -8.48 -2.95 -9.56
N HIS A 323 -8.67 -3.36 -8.30
CA HIS A 323 -9.68 -2.82 -7.40
C HIS A 323 -9.03 -2.02 -6.28
N LEU A 324 -9.00 -0.69 -6.43
CA LEU A 324 -8.35 0.20 -5.46
C LEU A 324 -8.74 -0.10 -4.00
N PRO A 325 -10.03 -0.30 -3.64
CA PRO A 325 -10.37 -0.57 -2.24
C PRO A 325 -9.72 -1.82 -1.66
N THR A 326 -9.45 -2.85 -2.47
CA THR A 326 -8.75 -4.07 -2.02
C THR A 326 -7.25 -3.81 -1.87
N VAL A 327 -6.57 -3.34 -2.92
CA VAL A 327 -5.11 -3.18 -2.90
C VAL A 327 -4.65 -2.11 -1.90
N SER A 328 -5.41 -1.01 -1.80
CA SER A 328 -5.09 0.05 -0.84
C SER A 328 -5.32 -0.37 0.62
N PHE A 329 -6.35 -1.18 0.89
CA PHE A 329 -6.57 -1.72 2.24
C PHE A 329 -5.39 -2.62 2.65
N LEU A 330 -4.93 -3.52 1.79
CA LEU A 330 -3.83 -4.42 2.08
C LEU A 330 -2.51 -3.67 2.29
N TYR A 331 -2.25 -2.63 1.48
CA TYR A 331 -1.10 -1.74 1.70
C TYR A 331 -1.23 -1.00 3.04
N SER A 332 -2.36 -0.33 3.27
CA SER A 332 -2.57 0.51 4.45
C SER A 332 -2.60 -0.30 5.74
N TYR A 333 -3.07 -1.55 5.71
CA TYR A 333 -2.97 -2.46 6.86
C TYR A 333 -1.52 -2.66 7.29
N ARG A 334 -0.62 -3.01 6.36
CA ARG A 334 0.81 -3.18 6.67
C ARG A 334 1.43 -1.87 7.13
N HIS A 335 1.09 -0.76 6.48
CA HIS A 335 1.56 0.57 6.81
C HIS A 335 1.20 0.97 8.25
N TYR A 336 -0.08 0.87 8.64
CA TYR A 336 -0.50 1.21 10.00
C TYR A 336 0.03 0.22 11.03
N LYS A 337 0.13 -1.06 10.71
CA LYS A 337 0.71 -2.06 11.60
C LYS A 337 2.18 -1.76 11.89
N ALA A 338 2.96 -1.42 10.88
CA ALA A 338 4.36 -1.03 11.05
C ALA A 338 4.51 0.26 11.88
N MET A 339 3.62 1.23 11.72
CA MET A 339 3.63 2.48 12.49
C MET A 339 3.17 2.31 13.94
N ASN A 340 2.44 1.24 14.27
CA ASN A 340 1.78 1.06 15.58
C ASN A 340 2.72 0.62 16.70
N LEU A 341 3.99 0.31 16.43
CA LEU A 341 4.94 -0.26 17.39
C LEU A 341 5.12 0.58 18.66
N HIS A 342 4.95 1.90 18.59
CA HIS A 342 5.14 2.83 19.71
C HIS A 342 4.01 3.85 19.86
N SER A 343 2.92 3.69 19.12
CA SER A 343 1.86 4.70 19.05
C SER A 343 0.52 4.00 18.92
N GLN A 344 -0.42 4.30 19.79
CA GLN A 344 -1.79 3.77 19.70
C GLN A 344 -2.51 4.41 18.51
N ILE A 345 -2.21 3.95 17.29
CA ILE A 345 -2.82 4.45 16.06
C ILE A 345 -3.78 3.46 15.42
N PHE A 346 -3.65 2.16 15.73
CA PHE A 346 -4.45 1.09 15.18
C PHE A 346 -4.73 -0.01 16.21
N ASP A 347 -6.01 -0.20 16.53
CA ASP A 347 -6.48 -1.34 17.30
C ASP A 347 -7.05 -2.39 16.33
N GLN A 348 -6.29 -3.46 16.11
CA GLN A 348 -6.69 -4.60 15.29
C GLN A 348 -7.65 -5.50 16.08
N ILE A 349 -8.86 -5.01 16.32
CA ILE A 349 -9.93 -5.72 17.06
C ILE A 349 -10.81 -6.57 16.16
N SER A 350 -10.46 -6.75 14.91
CA SER A 350 -11.27 -7.32 13.83
C SER A 350 -12.58 -6.56 13.54
N VAL A 351 -13.24 -6.90 12.44
CA VAL A 351 -14.54 -6.34 12.08
C VAL A 351 -15.51 -7.45 11.80
N LEU A 352 -16.71 -7.38 12.40
CA LEU A 352 -17.85 -8.20 12.05
C LEU A 352 -18.73 -7.40 11.07
N ASP A 353 -18.79 -7.86 9.83
CA ASP A 353 -19.56 -7.20 8.76
C ASP A 353 -20.82 -8.03 8.46
N PHE A 354 -21.96 -7.50 8.83
CA PHE A 354 -23.25 -8.07 8.46
C PHE A 354 -24.11 -7.02 7.75
N LEU A 355 -24.90 -7.46 6.76
CA LEU A 355 -25.91 -6.65 6.12
C LEU A 355 -27.23 -7.36 6.33
N LEU A 356 -28.30 -6.64 6.57
CA LEU A 356 -29.65 -7.18 6.54
C LEU A 356 -29.91 -7.67 5.10
N PRO A 357 -30.17 -8.93 4.86
CA PRO A 357 -29.89 -9.54 3.57
C PRO A 357 -31.03 -9.48 2.58
N SER A 358 -30.67 -9.16 1.32
CA SER A 358 -31.35 -9.80 0.19
C SER A 358 -30.55 -11.07 -0.20
N GLN A 359 -31.20 -12.11 -0.71
CA GLN A 359 -30.54 -13.38 -1.12
C GLN A 359 -29.35 -13.18 -2.08
N LYS A 360 -29.40 -12.14 -2.94
CA LYS A 360 -28.28 -11.77 -3.84
C LYS A 360 -27.04 -11.33 -3.07
N THR A 361 -27.23 -10.58 -2.01
CA THR A 361 -26.12 -10.06 -1.17
C THR A 361 -25.46 -11.19 -0.39
N ALA A 362 -26.23 -12.13 0.15
CA ALA A 362 -25.72 -13.29 0.86
C ALA A 362 -24.84 -14.17 -0.03
N LYS A 363 -25.31 -14.50 -1.24
CA LYS A 363 -24.51 -15.29 -2.23
C LYS A 363 -23.21 -14.60 -2.61
N LYS A 364 -23.23 -13.27 -2.87
CA LYS A 364 -22.02 -12.52 -3.19
C LYS A 364 -21.05 -12.50 -2.03
N ARG A 365 -21.53 -12.37 -0.80
CA ARG A 365 -20.69 -12.38 0.41
C ARG A 365 -20.08 -13.76 0.62
N GLN A 366 -20.83 -14.84 0.45
CA GLN A 366 -20.30 -16.18 0.55
C GLN A 366 -19.20 -16.43 -0.48
N ALA A 367 -19.39 -16.01 -1.74
CA ALA A 367 -18.36 -16.12 -2.76
C ALA A 367 -17.06 -15.40 -2.36
N LEU A 368 -17.15 -14.18 -1.78
CA LEU A 368 -15.96 -13.47 -1.27
C LEU A 368 -15.29 -14.22 -0.12
N ILE A 369 -16.05 -14.82 0.80
CA ILE A 369 -15.48 -15.60 1.91
C ILE A 369 -14.78 -16.87 1.40
N ASP A 370 -15.31 -17.49 0.37
CA ASP A 370 -14.78 -18.74 -0.18
C ASP A 370 -13.51 -18.52 -1.01
N GLU A 371 -13.42 -17.37 -1.71
CA GLU A 371 -12.30 -17.06 -2.60
C GLU A 371 -11.06 -16.49 -1.88
N TYR A 372 -11.26 -15.73 -0.80
CA TYR A 372 -10.16 -15.05 -0.12
C TYR A 372 -9.54 -15.86 1.02
N PRO A 373 -8.25 -15.64 1.34
CA PRO A 373 -7.62 -16.26 2.51
C PRO A 373 -8.39 -15.97 3.81
N LYS A 374 -8.52 -16.97 4.67
CA LYS A 374 -9.24 -16.84 5.96
C LYS A 374 -8.65 -15.81 6.90
N SER A 375 -7.37 -15.49 6.75
CA SER A 375 -6.69 -14.40 7.47
C SER A 375 -7.21 -13.02 7.07
N LEU A 376 -7.81 -12.86 5.88
CA LEU A 376 -8.43 -11.62 5.43
C LEU A 376 -9.94 -11.60 5.72
N ILE A 377 -10.65 -12.67 5.35
CA ILE A 377 -12.09 -12.79 5.56
C ILE A 377 -12.49 -14.25 5.82
N SER A 378 -13.38 -14.45 6.77
CA SER A 378 -13.92 -15.78 7.11
C SER A 378 -15.38 -15.64 7.58
N THR A 379 -16.08 -16.76 7.78
CA THR A 379 -17.42 -16.77 8.38
C THR A 379 -17.30 -16.65 9.90
N TYR A 380 -18.08 -15.75 10.50
CA TYR A 380 -18.29 -15.71 11.94
C TYR A 380 -19.47 -16.63 12.31
N HIS A 381 -19.31 -17.40 13.38
CA HIS A 381 -20.32 -18.35 13.87
C HIS A 381 -20.89 -17.88 15.22
N PRO A 382 -21.97 -17.09 15.24
CA PRO A 382 -22.50 -16.49 16.45
C PRO A 382 -23.16 -17.47 17.41
N GLN A 383 -23.35 -18.75 17.01
CA GLN A 383 -24.00 -19.77 17.83
C GLN A 383 -23.27 -20.07 19.16
N LYS A 384 -21.97 -19.80 19.18
CA LYS A 384 -21.10 -19.97 20.36
C LYS A 384 -21.01 -18.73 21.22
N ASP A 385 -21.56 -17.60 20.76
CA ASP A 385 -21.53 -16.32 21.46
C ASP A 385 -22.85 -16.10 22.21
N SER A 386 -22.81 -16.20 23.54
CA SER A 386 -23.96 -15.99 24.41
C SER A 386 -24.24 -14.51 24.75
N SER A 387 -23.39 -13.60 24.29
CA SER A 387 -23.55 -12.16 24.52
C SER A 387 -24.79 -11.58 23.84
N ALA A 388 -25.19 -10.38 24.24
CA ALA A 388 -26.26 -9.63 23.60
C ALA A 388 -25.95 -9.37 22.11
N LEU A 389 -24.69 -9.08 21.78
CA LEU A 389 -24.22 -8.97 20.39
C LEU A 389 -24.38 -10.30 19.63
N GLY A 390 -23.97 -11.43 20.22
CA GLY A 390 -24.14 -12.75 19.61
C GLY A 390 -25.60 -13.08 19.34
N GLN A 391 -26.54 -12.62 20.21
CA GLN A 391 -27.98 -12.76 19.99
C GLN A 391 -28.44 -11.98 18.75
N ASP A 392 -27.96 -10.74 18.56
CA ASP A 392 -28.30 -9.94 17.39
C ASP A 392 -27.74 -10.56 16.11
N LEU A 393 -26.50 -11.02 16.14
CA LEU A 393 -25.83 -11.60 14.96
C LEU A 393 -26.44 -12.95 14.52
N ARG A 394 -27.11 -13.71 15.42
CA ARG A 394 -27.83 -14.93 15.06
C ARG A 394 -29.05 -14.70 14.16
N GLN A 395 -29.53 -13.47 14.07
CA GLN A 395 -30.68 -13.13 13.23
C GLN A 395 -30.28 -12.86 11.76
N THR A 396 -28.98 -12.91 11.45
CA THR A 396 -28.45 -12.65 10.10
C THR A 396 -27.99 -13.95 9.43
N ASP A 397 -28.18 -14.05 8.09
CA ASP A 397 -27.82 -15.26 7.35
C ASP A 397 -26.30 -15.51 7.33
N ILE A 398 -25.51 -14.46 7.11
CA ILE A 398 -24.05 -14.55 7.01
C ILE A 398 -23.41 -13.32 7.66
N VAL A 399 -22.55 -13.59 8.63
CA VAL A 399 -21.66 -12.58 9.23
C VAL A 399 -20.24 -12.84 8.75
N ALA A 400 -19.64 -11.87 8.09
CA ALA A 400 -18.24 -11.96 7.72
C ALA A 400 -17.35 -11.47 8.87
N HIS A 401 -16.35 -12.25 9.20
CA HIS A 401 -15.27 -11.88 10.12
C HIS A 401 -14.05 -11.42 9.33
N ILE A 402 -13.55 -10.24 9.65
CA ILE A 402 -12.40 -9.60 8.97
C ILE A 402 -11.28 -9.40 10.00
N PRO A 403 -10.37 -10.39 10.16
CA PRO A 403 -9.32 -10.34 11.19
C PRO A 403 -8.34 -9.16 11.05
N MET A 404 -8.08 -8.74 9.79
CA MET A 404 -7.19 -7.61 9.50
C MET A 404 -7.85 -6.24 9.70
N GLY A 405 -9.14 -6.21 10.04
CA GLY A 405 -9.88 -4.98 10.29
C GLY A 405 -9.76 -4.50 11.73
N GLY A 406 -10.31 -3.32 12.01
CA GLY A 406 -10.33 -2.72 13.34
C GLY A 406 -10.67 -1.24 13.31
N ILE A 407 -10.12 -0.49 14.26
CA ILE A 407 -10.26 0.97 14.34
C ILE A 407 -8.91 1.68 14.29
N LEU A 408 -8.91 2.83 13.67
CA LEU A 408 -7.77 3.75 13.64
C LEU A 408 -8.06 4.96 14.52
N TYR A 409 -7.00 5.56 15.05
CA TYR A 409 -7.05 6.80 15.83
C TYR A 409 -6.46 7.97 15.01
N PRO A 410 -7.29 8.69 14.25
CA PRO A 410 -6.89 9.71 13.31
C PRO A 410 -5.96 10.79 13.88
N ILE A 411 -6.29 11.29 15.06
CA ILE A 411 -5.52 12.36 15.72
C ILE A 411 -4.10 11.87 16.06
N ASN A 412 -3.97 10.62 16.51
CA ASN A 412 -2.65 10.03 16.81
C ASN A 412 -1.83 9.82 15.54
N ILE A 413 -2.47 9.41 14.44
CA ILE A 413 -1.82 9.33 13.12
C ILE A 413 -1.28 10.71 12.71
N GLY A 414 -2.09 11.76 12.81
CA GLY A 414 -1.67 13.12 12.51
C GLY A 414 -0.48 13.59 13.35
N LYS A 415 -0.51 13.33 14.66
CA LYS A 415 0.59 13.65 15.58
C LYS A 415 1.88 12.91 15.21
N LEU A 416 1.78 11.61 14.90
CA LEU A 416 2.95 10.80 14.52
C LEU A 416 3.58 11.27 13.22
N LEU A 417 2.76 11.63 12.22
CA LEU A 417 3.25 12.05 10.90
C LEU A 417 3.74 13.51 10.88
N LYS A 418 3.43 14.32 11.91
CA LYS A 418 3.83 15.74 11.98
C LYS A 418 5.37 15.94 11.91
N LYS A 419 6.16 14.96 12.29
CA LYS A 419 7.63 14.99 12.20
C LYS A 419 8.18 15.04 10.76
N HIS A 420 7.36 14.72 9.76
CA HIS A 420 7.77 14.63 8.35
C HIS A 420 7.62 15.92 7.55
N PHE A 421 7.14 17.02 8.16
CA PHE A 421 6.92 18.28 7.46
C PHE A 421 7.00 19.49 8.38
N ILE A 422 7.26 20.64 7.78
CA ILE A 422 7.17 21.94 8.44
C ILE A 422 5.72 22.42 8.32
N HIS A 423 5.01 22.55 9.43
CA HIS A 423 3.63 23.00 9.45
C HIS A 423 3.53 24.51 9.42
N HIS A 424 2.77 25.04 8.47
CA HIS A 424 2.37 26.44 8.38
C HIS A 424 0.88 26.57 8.67
N PRO A 425 0.49 27.24 9.77
CA PRO A 425 -0.93 27.45 10.13
C PRO A 425 -1.54 28.58 9.28
N PHE A 426 -1.43 28.48 7.97
CA PHE A 426 -1.83 29.50 7.00
C PHE A 426 -2.84 28.94 6.01
N LYS A 427 -3.81 29.75 5.64
CA LYS A 427 -4.76 29.46 4.55
C LYS A 427 -4.15 29.88 3.22
N VAL A 428 -3.94 28.93 2.34
CA VAL A 428 -3.55 29.24 0.96
C VAL A 428 -4.69 29.88 0.21
N VAL A 429 -4.44 31.03 -0.40
CA VAL A 429 -5.44 31.83 -1.11
C VAL A 429 -5.17 31.97 -2.60
N ARG A 430 -3.92 31.74 -3.05
CA ARG A 430 -3.55 31.84 -4.46
C ARG A 430 -2.34 30.98 -4.77
N LEU A 431 -2.35 30.37 -5.96
CA LEU A 431 -1.21 29.74 -6.61
C LEU A 431 -0.87 30.48 -7.90
N GLN A 432 0.41 30.65 -8.17
CA GLN A 432 0.92 31.20 -9.42
C GLN A 432 2.06 30.31 -9.90
N GLU A 433 1.80 29.55 -10.95
CA GLU A 433 2.82 28.71 -11.60
C GLU A 433 3.74 29.60 -12.45
N GLN A 434 5.05 29.40 -12.33
CA GLN A 434 6.11 30.02 -13.11
C GLN A 434 6.90 28.91 -13.82
N GLU A 435 7.81 29.25 -14.72
CA GLU A 435 8.53 28.28 -15.54
C GLU A 435 9.16 27.11 -14.76
N ASN A 436 9.77 27.38 -13.59
CA ASN A 436 10.49 26.36 -12.81
C ASN A 436 10.04 26.27 -11.34
N ARG A 437 8.96 26.90 -10.95
CA ARG A 437 8.48 26.94 -9.56
C ARG A 437 7.03 27.37 -9.46
N VAL A 438 6.47 27.19 -8.28
CA VAL A 438 5.14 27.71 -7.92
C VAL A 438 5.28 28.71 -6.78
N VAL A 439 4.71 29.89 -6.95
CA VAL A 439 4.56 30.89 -5.89
C VAL A 439 3.20 30.71 -5.26
N LEU A 440 3.19 30.50 -3.94
CA LEU A 440 2.03 30.30 -3.12
C LEU A 440 1.83 31.55 -2.25
N THR A 441 0.64 32.16 -2.31
CA THR A 441 0.24 33.22 -1.40
C THR A 441 -0.65 32.64 -0.30
N ALA A 442 -0.23 32.78 0.94
CA ALA A 442 -0.93 32.29 2.10
C ALA A 442 -1.30 33.42 3.07
N PHE A 443 -2.42 33.27 3.80
CA PHE A 443 -2.97 34.24 4.75
C PHE A 443 -2.92 33.66 6.16
N ASP A 444 -2.34 34.38 7.12
CA ASP A 444 -2.19 33.99 8.52
C ASP A 444 -3.32 34.53 9.44
N GLY A 445 -4.32 35.18 8.88
CA GLY A 445 -5.40 35.88 9.62
C GLY A 445 -5.17 37.39 9.71
N GLN A 446 -3.96 37.87 9.42
CA GLN A 446 -3.59 39.30 9.49
C GLN A 446 -2.96 39.82 8.20
N SER A 447 -2.06 39.05 7.61
CA SER A 447 -1.26 39.44 6.45
C SER A 447 -1.14 38.32 5.42
N HIS A 448 -0.83 38.72 4.17
CA HIS A 448 -0.49 37.78 3.10
C HIS A 448 1.01 37.62 3.02
N GLN A 449 1.45 36.37 2.92
CA GLN A 449 2.86 36.00 2.76
C GLN A 449 3.03 35.15 1.50
N ASN A 450 4.14 35.34 0.80
CA ASN A 450 4.49 34.58 -0.40
C ASN A 450 5.58 33.58 -0.10
N PHE A 451 5.40 32.35 -0.57
CA PHE A 451 6.35 31.26 -0.48
C PHE A 451 6.64 30.70 -1.88
N SER A 452 7.84 30.21 -2.10
CA SER A 452 8.23 29.61 -3.39
C SER A 452 8.64 28.17 -3.22
N PHE A 453 8.11 27.29 -4.10
CA PHE A 453 8.32 25.85 -4.08
C PHE A 453 8.61 25.31 -5.47
N ASP A 454 9.35 24.19 -5.55
CA ASP A 454 9.59 23.48 -6.80
C ASP A 454 8.32 22.77 -7.30
N GLN A 455 7.53 22.25 -6.37
CA GLN A 455 6.27 21.55 -6.67
C GLN A 455 5.23 21.79 -5.55
N VAL A 456 3.97 21.63 -5.90
CA VAL A 456 2.83 21.77 -4.98
C VAL A 456 1.90 20.58 -5.12
N VAL A 457 1.43 20.06 -3.98
CA VAL A 457 0.37 19.03 -3.91
C VAL A 457 -0.88 19.63 -3.28
N ILE A 458 -2.01 19.63 -3.99
CA ILE A 458 -3.30 20.09 -3.46
C ILE A 458 -4.05 18.89 -2.88
N ALA A 459 -4.25 18.89 -1.56
CA ALA A 459 -4.87 17.83 -0.77
C ALA A 459 -5.97 18.35 0.18
N ALA A 460 -6.63 19.46 -0.18
CA ALA A 460 -7.56 20.21 0.66
C ALA A 460 -9.00 19.66 0.65
N GLY A 461 -9.20 18.39 0.30
CA GLY A 461 -10.50 17.75 0.28
C GLY A 461 -11.49 18.46 -0.65
N PHE A 462 -12.69 18.80 -0.16
CA PHE A 462 -13.69 19.48 -0.97
C PHE A 462 -13.30 20.94 -1.30
N ALA A 463 -12.34 21.51 -0.58
CA ALA A 463 -11.87 22.87 -0.82
C ALA A 463 -10.82 22.94 -1.94
N SER A 464 -10.33 21.82 -2.47
CA SER A 464 -9.29 21.78 -3.50
C SER A 464 -9.64 22.60 -4.75
N HIS A 465 -10.87 22.51 -5.23
CA HIS A 465 -11.35 23.26 -6.39
C HIS A 465 -11.31 24.81 -6.19
N PHE A 466 -11.40 25.29 -4.96
CA PHE A 466 -11.31 26.73 -4.69
C PHE A 466 -9.87 27.26 -4.69
N ILE A 467 -8.88 26.35 -4.64
CA ILE A 467 -7.45 26.68 -4.69
C ILE A 467 -7.00 26.74 -6.15
N ASP A 468 -7.50 25.82 -6.98
CA ASP A 468 -7.22 25.75 -8.40
C ASP A 468 -8.48 25.23 -9.14
N ASP A 469 -9.05 26.04 -10.02
CA ASP A 469 -10.29 25.77 -10.74
C ASP A 469 -10.18 24.67 -11.80
N ARG A 470 -8.95 24.29 -12.18
CA ARG A 470 -8.69 23.12 -13.03
C ARG A 470 -9.01 21.79 -12.33
N LEU A 471 -9.11 21.81 -10.99
CA LEU A 471 -9.43 20.62 -10.19
C LEU A 471 -10.92 20.30 -10.22
N PHE A 472 -11.24 19.04 -10.27
CA PHE A 472 -12.62 18.56 -10.26
C PHE A 472 -13.35 18.97 -8.97
N ASN A 473 -14.54 19.58 -9.11
CA ASN A 473 -15.38 19.95 -7.98
C ASN A 473 -16.12 18.72 -7.42
N CYS A 474 -15.52 18.05 -6.44
CA CYS A 474 -16.07 16.87 -5.82
C CYS A 474 -17.43 17.12 -5.15
N ARG A 475 -18.29 16.10 -5.12
CA ARG A 475 -19.50 16.10 -4.31
C ARG A 475 -19.15 16.27 -2.82
N LYS A 476 -19.85 17.16 -2.15
CA LYS A 476 -19.71 17.42 -0.72
C LYS A 476 -20.64 16.50 0.04
N ILE A 477 -20.09 15.62 0.84
CA ILE A 477 -20.87 14.64 1.62
C ILE A 477 -20.66 14.95 3.10
N ARG A 478 -21.68 15.55 3.71
CA ARG A 478 -21.72 15.74 5.15
C ARG A 478 -21.91 14.39 5.85
N GLY A 479 -21.18 14.17 6.93
CA GLY A 479 -21.33 13.00 7.79
C GLY A 479 -21.10 13.36 9.24
N GLN A 480 -22.10 13.11 10.08
CA GLN A 480 -22.03 13.23 11.53
C GLN A 480 -21.85 11.84 12.14
N VAL A 481 -20.84 11.68 12.99
CA VAL A 481 -20.70 10.55 13.90
C VAL A 481 -21.25 10.91 15.27
N THR A 482 -21.74 9.92 15.98
CA THR A 482 -22.34 10.02 17.32
C THR A 482 -21.62 9.10 18.28
N TRP A 483 -21.35 9.54 19.51
CA TRP A 483 -20.80 8.66 20.52
C TRP A 483 -21.28 9.03 21.93
N LEU A 484 -21.05 8.12 22.88
CA LEU A 484 -21.29 8.32 24.30
C LEU A 484 -20.22 7.60 25.13
N ALA A 485 -19.95 8.10 26.32
CA ALA A 485 -19.10 7.44 27.28
C ALA A 485 -19.81 6.19 27.83
N LEU A 486 -19.09 5.06 27.86
CA LEU A 486 -19.57 3.85 28.53
C LEU A 486 -19.22 3.96 30.02
N THR A 487 -20.25 3.97 30.87
CA THR A 487 -20.04 3.97 32.32
C THR A 487 -19.36 2.65 32.73
N ASN A 488 -18.22 2.74 33.39
CA ASN A 488 -17.58 1.58 34.02
C ASN A 488 -18.53 1.01 35.06
N SER A 489 -19.20 -0.09 34.77
CA SER A 489 -19.90 -0.83 35.79
C SER A 489 -18.93 -1.82 36.39
N ASP A 490 -18.65 -1.67 37.70
CA ASP A 490 -17.90 -2.63 38.52
C ASP A 490 -18.63 -3.99 38.67
N ASP A 491 -19.69 -4.23 37.91
CA ASP A 491 -20.45 -5.46 37.94
C ASP A 491 -19.81 -6.51 37.03
N PRO A 492 -19.15 -7.56 37.58
CA PRO A 492 -18.55 -8.64 36.80
C PRO A 492 -19.56 -9.50 36.05
N LYS A 493 -20.87 -9.29 36.25
CA LYS A 493 -21.96 -9.98 35.53
C LYS A 493 -22.47 -9.22 34.31
N LYS A 494 -22.01 -7.98 34.06
CA LYS A 494 -22.35 -7.31 32.80
C LYS A 494 -21.67 -8.00 31.62
N PRO A 495 -22.37 -8.18 30.50
CA PRO A 495 -21.82 -8.85 29.32
C PRO A 495 -20.51 -8.16 28.91
N THR A 496 -19.52 -8.99 28.63
CA THR A 496 -18.24 -8.54 28.08
C THR A 496 -18.51 -7.63 26.88
N GLN A 497 -17.93 -6.45 26.93
CA GLN A 497 -18.02 -5.44 25.87
C GLN A 497 -17.66 -6.06 24.51
N ALA A 498 -18.24 -5.54 23.45
CA ALA A 498 -17.91 -6.01 22.11
C ALA A 498 -16.42 -5.80 21.85
N THR A 499 -15.70 -6.88 21.62
CA THR A 499 -14.25 -6.87 21.30
C THR A 499 -14.00 -6.57 19.83
N ASN A 500 -15.05 -6.46 18.99
CA ASN A 500 -15.00 -6.29 17.56
C ASN A 500 -15.63 -4.96 17.16
N ALA A 501 -15.10 -4.31 16.14
CA ALA A 501 -15.85 -3.28 15.44
C ALA A 501 -16.94 -3.93 14.59
N ILE A 502 -18.10 -3.28 14.49
CA ILE A 502 -19.28 -3.86 13.85
C ILE A 502 -19.68 -2.96 12.68
N LYS A 503 -19.93 -3.58 11.52
CA LYS A 503 -20.37 -2.91 10.32
C LYS A 503 -21.73 -3.47 9.86
N TYR A 504 -22.69 -2.54 9.66
CA TYR A 504 -24.05 -2.80 9.18
C TYR A 504 -24.40 -1.74 8.11
N ASP A 505 -25.63 -1.19 8.05
CA ASP A 505 -25.92 0.05 7.30
C ASP A 505 -25.42 1.29 8.06
N GLY A 506 -24.21 1.21 8.52
CA GLY A 506 -23.45 2.08 9.37
C GLY A 506 -22.29 1.30 9.98
N TYR A 507 -21.78 1.79 11.09
CA TYR A 507 -20.80 1.03 11.89
C TYR A 507 -20.88 1.45 13.35
N SER A 508 -20.41 0.58 14.25
CA SER A 508 -20.15 0.90 15.64
C SER A 508 -18.83 0.33 16.11
N ALA A 509 -18.18 1.03 17.02
CA ALA A 509 -16.93 0.58 17.62
C ALA A 509 -16.73 1.21 19.00
N GLU A 510 -16.21 0.43 19.93
CA GLU A 510 -15.68 0.96 21.18
C GLU A 510 -14.28 1.55 20.93
N PHE A 511 -13.99 2.66 21.60
CA PHE A 511 -12.69 3.32 21.54
C PHE A 511 -12.36 3.96 22.89
N PHE A 512 -11.09 4.22 23.14
CA PHE A 512 -10.67 4.99 24.29
C PHE A 512 -10.70 6.48 23.95
N ASP A 513 -11.53 7.25 24.67
CA ASP A 513 -11.59 8.68 24.49
C ASP A 513 -10.62 9.39 25.46
N PRO A 514 -9.57 10.05 24.93
CA PRO A 514 -8.60 10.74 25.78
C PRO A 514 -9.18 11.94 26.53
N LYS A 515 -10.31 12.50 26.11
CA LYS A 515 -10.95 13.64 26.78
C LYS A 515 -11.67 13.20 28.05
N SER A 516 -12.50 12.17 27.94
CA SER A 516 -13.24 11.62 29.08
C SER A 516 -12.43 10.62 29.91
N GLN A 517 -11.23 10.21 29.44
CA GLN A 517 -10.38 9.16 30.05
C GLN A 517 -11.15 7.86 30.27
N SER A 518 -12.09 7.55 29.40
CA SER A 518 -12.97 6.39 29.50
C SER A 518 -13.17 5.71 28.16
N LYS A 519 -13.69 4.49 28.18
CA LYS A 519 -14.21 3.85 26.97
C LYS A 519 -15.48 4.56 26.51
N SER A 520 -15.58 4.74 25.23
CA SER A 520 -16.75 5.32 24.56
C SER A 520 -17.20 4.42 23.42
N LEU A 521 -18.49 4.42 23.11
CA LEU A 521 -19.06 3.74 21.95
C LEU A 521 -19.42 4.78 20.89
N LEU A 522 -18.80 4.66 19.72
CA LEU A 522 -19.12 5.44 18.55
C LEU A 522 -20.00 4.64 17.60
N PHE A 523 -21.01 5.31 17.02
CA PHE A 523 -21.81 4.75 15.92
C PHE A 523 -22.18 5.83 14.91
N GLY A 524 -22.50 5.41 13.68
CA GLY A 524 -22.83 6.28 12.57
C GLY A 524 -22.33 5.71 11.25
N ALA A 525 -22.18 6.57 10.25
CA ALA A 525 -22.39 8.00 10.24
C ALA A 525 -23.56 8.36 9.34
N SER A 526 -24.09 9.58 9.53
CA SER A 526 -25.01 10.15 8.53
C SER A 526 -24.32 10.34 7.17
N PHE A 527 -25.13 10.44 6.11
CA PHE A 527 -24.64 10.62 4.74
C PHE A 527 -25.57 11.56 3.99
N ILE A 528 -25.25 12.88 4.05
CA ILE A 528 -26.10 13.91 3.45
C ILE A 528 -25.34 14.56 2.30
N ARG A 529 -25.90 14.42 1.08
CA ARG A 529 -25.30 14.95 -0.15
C ARG A 529 -25.46 16.46 -0.23
N ASN A 530 -24.46 17.14 -0.80
CA ASN A 530 -24.46 18.58 -1.10
C ASN A 530 -24.72 19.47 0.12
N ASN A 531 -24.35 19.02 1.31
CA ASN A 531 -24.45 19.76 2.54
C ASN A 531 -23.06 20.03 3.13
N THR A 532 -22.77 21.27 3.49
CA THR A 532 -21.51 21.74 4.08
C THR A 532 -21.68 22.34 5.47
N GLU A 533 -22.86 22.25 6.07
CA GLU A 533 -23.09 22.70 7.44
C GLU A 533 -22.21 21.88 8.41
N THR A 534 -21.54 22.57 9.32
CA THR A 534 -20.59 21.95 10.27
C THR A 534 -21.14 21.87 11.70
N LYS A 535 -22.31 22.46 11.98
CA LYS A 535 -22.96 22.35 13.28
C LYS A 535 -23.52 20.94 13.49
N LEU A 536 -23.53 20.49 14.74
CA LEU A 536 -24.21 19.25 15.13
C LEU A 536 -25.71 19.35 14.89
N SER A 537 -26.33 18.24 14.56
CA SER A 537 -27.77 18.08 14.36
C SER A 537 -28.31 16.97 15.25
N ASP A 538 -29.34 17.30 16.05
CA ASP A 538 -30.02 16.31 16.90
C ASP A 538 -30.75 15.26 16.06
N ASP A 539 -31.28 15.63 14.90
CA ASP A 539 -31.92 14.70 13.96
C ASP A 539 -30.92 13.66 13.44
N GLU A 540 -29.66 14.06 13.20
CA GLU A 540 -28.62 13.13 12.78
C GLU A 540 -28.15 12.23 13.94
N HIS A 541 -28.12 12.72 15.17
CA HIS A 541 -27.91 11.89 16.36
C HIS A 541 -29.01 10.83 16.48
N LEU A 542 -30.26 11.24 16.36
CA LEU A 542 -31.42 10.34 16.41
C LEU A 542 -31.38 9.31 15.27
N SER A 543 -31.07 9.73 14.05
CA SER A 543 -30.95 8.84 12.89
C SER A 543 -29.83 7.80 13.08
N ASN A 544 -28.65 8.21 13.55
CA ASN A 544 -27.55 7.32 13.85
C ASN A 544 -27.91 6.31 14.96
N PHE A 545 -28.58 6.77 16.01
CA PHE A 545 -29.08 5.92 17.09
C PHE A 545 -30.13 4.91 16.59
N GLN A 546 -31.08 5.34 15.76
CA GLN A 546 -32.09 4.45 15.16
C GLN A 546 -31.45 3.34 14.34
N LYS A 547 -30.49 3.65 13.48
CA LYS A 547 -29.74 2.65 12.71
C LYS A 547 -29.01 1.66 13.61
N PHE A 548 -28.34 2.15 14.65
CA PHE A 548 -27.63 1.32 15.62
C PHE A 548 -28.58 0.41 16.39
N SER A 549 -29.65 0.95 16.98
CA SER A 549 -30.61 0.20 17.78
C SER A 549 -31.44 -0.81 16.96
N GLN A 550 -31.71 -0.51 15.69
CA GLN A 550 -32.37 -1.46 14.76
C GLN A 550 -31.44 -2.61 14.34
N ALA A 551 -30.18 -2.31 14.11
CA ALA A 551 -29.20 -3.33 13.73
C ALA A 551 -28.79 -4.25 14.90
N LEU A 552 -28.71 -3.69 16.11
CA LEU A 552 -28.18 -4.34 17.31
C LEU A 552 -29.07 -4.10 18.53
N PRO A 553 -30.34 -4.54 18.52
CA PRO A 553 -31.31 -4.22 19.59
C PRO A 553 -30.92 -4.79 20.95
N ASN A 554 -30.48 -6.05 21.02
CA ASN A 554 -30.08 -6.66 22.30
C ASN A 554 -28.80 -6.00 22.85
N TYR A 555 -27.84 -5.73 21.99
CA TYR A 555 -26.61 -5.05 22.39
C TYR A 555 -26.90 -3.61 22.88
N CYS A 556 -27.71 -2.85 22.16
CA CYS A 556 -28.15 -1.52 22.56
C CYS A 556 -28.85 -1.53 23.93
N ASN A 557 -29.79 -2.48 24.15
CA ASN A 557 -30.50 -2.63 25.41
C ASN A 557 -29.55 -3.02 26.57
N SER A 558 -28.56 -3.86 26.31
CA SER A 558 -27.58 -4.28 27.32
C SER A 558 -26.72 -3.12 27.85
N LEU A 559 -26.58 -2.08 27.06
CA LEU A 559 -25.84 -0.86 27.41
C LEU A 559 -26.74 0.24 27.99
N ASN A 560 -28.05 0.01 28.12
CA ASN A 560 -29.07 0.96 28.55
C ASN A 560 -29.07 2.27 27.75
N ILE A 561 -28.78 2.20 26.44
CA ILE A 561 -28.81 3.36 25.54
C ILE A 561 -30.23 3.58 25.02
N SER A 562 -30.72 4.82 25.12
CA SER A 562 -32.05 5.23 24.63
C SER A 562 -31.96 6.50 23.78
N LYS A 563 -33.09 6.90 23.18
CA LYS A 563 -33.18 8.14 22.44
C LYS A 563 -32.94 9.39 23.31
N ASP A 564 -33.16 9.27 24.64
CA ASP A 564 -32.99 10.35 25.60
C ASP A 564 -31.55 10.42 26.18
N THR A 565 -30.67 9.52 25.76
CA THR A 565 -29.27 9.53 26.13
C THR A 565 -28.59 10.77 25.54
N HIS A 566 -27.76 11.43 26.35
CA HIS A 566 -26.94 12.53 25.84
C HIS A 566 -25.83 12.00 24.95
N PHE A 567 -25.75 12.50 23.72
CA PHE A 567 -24.77 12.12 22.74
C PHE A 567 -23.78 13.25 22.47
N GLU A 568 -22.52 12.89 22.37
CA GLU A 568 -21.50 13.70 21.73
C GLU A 568 -21.44 13.41 20.22
N GLY A 569 -20.85 14.32 19.47
CA GLY A 569 -20.77 14.14 18.02
C GLY A 569 -19.72 14.99 17.34
N ARG A 570 -19.48 14.67 16.09
CA ARG A 570 -18.63 15.45 15.21
C ARG A 570 -19.10 15.36 13.76
N VAL A 571 -18.97 16.49 13.06
CA VAL A 571 -19.29 16.58 11.63
C VAL A 571 -18.00 16.64 10.81
N GLY A 572 -17.99 15.94 9.68
CA GLY A 572 -16.96 16.06 8.66
C GLY A 572 -17.56 16.15 7.25
N ILE A 573 -16.97 16.98 6.40
CA ILE A 573 -17.41 17.13 5.01
C ILE A 573 -16.44 16.36 4.12
N ARG A 574 -16.89 15.24 3.55
CA ARG A 574 -16.10 14.38 2.66
C ARG A 574 -16.16 14.90 1.23
N ALA A 575 -15.05 14.79 0.51
CA ALA A 575 -14.99 15.01 -0.93
C ALA A 575 -15.13 13.68 -1.66
N GLN A 576 -16.12 13.55 -2.52
CA GLN A 576 -16.40 12.31 -3.25
C GLN A 576 -16.50 12.55 -4.74
N THR A 577 -15.76 11.77 -5.53
CA THR A 577 -15.87 11.75 -6.99
C THR A 577 -17.08 10.93 -7.42
N PRO A 578 -17.60 11.16 -8.63
CA PRO A 578 -18.73 10.40 -9.15
C PRO A 578 -18.49 8.89 -9.23
N ASP A 579 -17.27 8.47 -9.53
CA ASP A 579 -16.87 7.07 -9.72
C ASP A 579 -16.20 6.44 -8.49
N TYR A 580 -16.23 7.12 -7.34
CA TYR A 580 -15.68 6.67 -6.06
C TYR A 580 -14.15 6.41 -6.05
N HIS A 581 -13.41 6.82 -7.10
CA HIS A 581 -11.96 6.77 -7.11
C HIS A 581 -11.38 8.15 -6.77
N PRO A 582 -10.34 8.24 -5.95
CA PRO A 582 -9.68 9.51 -5.66
C PRO A 582 -9.01 10.11 -6.90
N LEU A 583 -8.56 11.34 -6.76
CA LEU A 583 -7.84 12.09 -7.76
C LEU A 583 -6.38 12.14 -7.34
N VAL A 584 -5.51 11.49 -8.13
CA VAL A 584 -4.09 11.31 -7.84
C VAL A 584 -3.28 11.64 -9.09
N GLY A 585 -2.41 12.62 -9.01
CA GLY A 585 -1.49 12.88 -10.10
C GLY A 585 -1.33 14.36 -10.44
N LYS A 586 -0.73 14.59 -11.60
CA LYS A 586 -0.38 15.90 -12.14
C LYS A 586 -1.60 16.58 -12.76
N LEU A 587 -1.76 17.88 -12.55
CA LEU A 587 -2.80 18.65 -13.21
C LEU A 587 -2.48 18.82 -14.71
N SER A 588 -3.55 18.89 -15.53
CA SER A 588 -3.42 19.20 -16.95
C SER A 588 -2.71 20.56 -17.15
N ASN A 589 -1.84 20.62 -18.13
CA ASN A 589 -1.09 21.84 -18.47
C ASN A 589 -0.30 22.45 -17.31
N SER A 590 0.09 21.65 -16.32
CA SER A 590 0.98 22.05 -15.24
C SER A 590 2.29 21.28 -15.31
N GLY A 591 3.41 21.98 -15.00
CA GLY A 591 4.72 21.34 -14.77
C GLY A 591 4.92 20.92 -13.32
N HIS A 592 4.26 21.59 -12.38
CA HIS A 592 4.67 21.63 -10.98
C HIS A 592 3.52 21.41 -9.99
N ILE A 593 2.27 21.35 -10.44
CA ILE A 593 1.10 21.19 -9.56
C ILE A 593 0.50 19.78 -9.68
N PHE A 594 0.34 19.15 -8.54
CA PHE A 594 -0.20 17.81 -8.36
C PHE A 594 -1.41 17.85 -7.41
N CYS A 595 -2.19 16.78 -7.38
CA CYS A 595 -3.30 16.67 -6.45
C CYS A 595 -3.41 15.27 -5.82
N LEU A 596 -3.97 15.25 -4.60
CA LEU A 596 -4.31 14.03 -3.85
C LEU A 596 -5.55 14.28 -2.99
N TYR A 597 -6.75 14.06 -3.54
CA TYR A 597 -8.01 14.31 -2.82
C TYR A 597 -9.16 13.46 -3.39
N GLY A 598 -10.39 13.70 -2.94
CA GLY A 598 -11.57 12.96 -3.44
C GLY A 598 -11.73 11.57 -2.84
N MET A 599 -11.24 11.33 -1.62
CA MET A 599 -11.17 10.01 -0.96
C MET A 599 -12.53 9.43 -0.53
N GLY A 600 -13.62 10.23 -0.56
CA GLY A 600 -14.92 9.81 -0.06
C GLY A 600 -14.87 9.36 1.40
N SER A 601 -15.45 8.20 1.68
CA SER A 601 -15.47 7.59 3.02
C SER A 601 -14.30 6.63 3.29
N LYS A 602 -13.34 6.50 2.35
CA LYS A 602 -12.25 5.51 2.41
C LYS A 602 -10.86 6.12 2.58
N GLY A 603 -10.78 7.37 3.08
CA GLY A 603 -9.54 8.13 3.17
C GLY A 603 -8.41 7.37 3.86
N PHE A 604 -8.67 6.72 4.97
CA PHE A 604 -7.65 5.97 5.71
C PHE A 604 -7.16 4.70 4.99
N SER A 605 -7.97 4.12 4.11
CA SER A 605 -7.50 3.02 3.26
C SER A 605 -6.78 3.52 2.00
N PHE A 606 -7.25 4.63 1.40
CA PHE A 606 -6.74 5.11 0.13
C PHE A 606 -5.49 5.97 0.25
N ALA A 607 -5.48 6.91 1.22
CA ALA A 607 -4.47 7.96 1.26
C ALA A 607 -3.02 7.46 1.39
N PRO A 608 -2.68 6.48 2.25
CA PRO A 608 -1.30 5.99 2.33
C PRO A 608 -0.79 5.42 1.00
N PHE A 609 -1.59 4.57 0.34
CA PHE A 609 -1.21 3.96 -0.93
C PHE A 609 -1.17 4.96 -2.09
N CYS A 610 -2.17 5.83 -2.18
CA CYS A 610 -2.22 6.88 -3.19
C CYS A 610 -1.10 7.92 -3.02
N ALA A 611 -0.63 8.15 -1.80
CA ALA A 611 0.52 9.00 -1.52
C ALA A 611 1.83 8.40 -2.06
N GLU A 612 2.02 7.10 -1.96
CA GLU A 612 3.16 6.41 -2.57
C GLU A 612 3.14 6.52 -4.10
N ILE A 613 1.96 6.28 -4.72
CA ILE A 613 1.79 6.44 -6.16
C ILE A 613 2.13 7.88 -6.58
N LEU A 614 1.58 8.87 -5.88
CA LEU A 614 1.84 10.28 -6.16
C LEU A 614 3.32 10.64 -6.05
N ALA A 615 3.98 10.19 -4.99
CA ALA A 615 5.38 10.48 -4.76
C ALA A 615 6.29 9.86 -5.83
N ASP A 616 5.98 8.64 -6.30
CA ASP A 616 6.70 8.05 -7.42
C ASP A 616 6.42 8.79 -8.74
N MET A 617 5.19 9.27 -8.98
CA MET A 617 4.90 10.12 -10.15
C MET A 617 5.74 11.42 -10.12
N MET A 618 5.90 12.04 -8.95
CA MET A 618 6.66 13.28 -8.77
C MET A 618 8.17 13.09 -8.95
N ASP A 619 8.66 11.88 -8.68
CA ASP A 619 10.08 11.52 -8.77
C ASP A 619 10.45 10.73 -10.05
N GLY A 620 9.47 10.44 -10.91
CA GLY A 620 9.67 9.55 -12.05
C GLY A 620 9.92 8.10 -11.63
N GLY A 621 9.46 7.70 -10.43
CA GLY A 621 9.63 6.35 -9.89
C GLY A 621 8.82 5.28 -10.62
N ILE A 622 9.07 4.02 -10.27
CA ILE A 622 8.30 2.88 -10.78
C ILE A 622 7.04 2.72 -9.93
N LEU A 623 5.89 2.74 -10.58
CA LEU A 623 4.59 2.77 -9.91
C LEU A 623 4.14 1.37 -9.47
N PRO A 624 3.63 1.20 -8.24
CA PRO A 624 3.19 -0.09 -7.70
C PRO A 624 1.75 -0.45 -8.10
N VAL A 625 1.34 -0.10 -9.30
CA VAL A 625 -0.04 -0.32 -9.78
C VAL A 625 -0.05 -0.67 -11.26
N SER A 626 -1.11 -1.37 -11.69
CA SER A 626 -1.37 -1.57 -13.11
C SER A 626 -1.74 -0.27 -13.81
N SER A 627 -1.47 -0.19 -15.10
CA SER A 627 -1.87 0.92 -15.98
C SER A 627 -3.39 1.17 -15.94
N LYS A 628 -4.17 0.09 -15.87
CA LYS A 628 -5.63 0.14 -15.76
C LYS A 628 -6.10 0.79 -14.45
N LEU A 629 -5.47 0.49 -13.33
CA LEU A 629 -5.81 1.12 -12.04
C LEU A 629 -5.33 2.57 -12.01
N LEU A 630 -4.14 2.84 -12.55
CA LEU A 630 -3.57 4.18 -12.65
C LEU A 630 -4.48 5.13 -13.43
N ALA A 631 -5.01 4.69 -14.57
CA ALA A 631 -5.95 5.46 -15.38
C ALA A 631 -7.22 5.88 -14.60
N LYS A 632 -7.71 5.02 -13.68
CA LYS A 632 -8.85 5.33 -12.82
C LYS A 632 -8.54 6.38 -11.74
N LEU A 633 -7.28 6.64 -11.44
CA LEU A 633 -6.85 7.62 -10.44
C LEU A 633 -6.55 8.98 -11.05
N SER A 634 -6.31 9.05 -12.36
CA SER A 634 -5.95 10.29 -13.05
C SER A 634 -6.96 11.43 -12.77
N PRO A 635 -6.49 12.63 -12.42
CA PRO A 635 -7.35 13.80 -12.28
C PRO A 635 -7.96 14.26 -13.60
N ASN A 636 -7.44 13.76 -14.72
CA ASN A 636 -7.84 14.13 -16.10
C ASN A 636 -8.66 13.03 -16.79
N ARG A 637 -9.16 12.04 -16.04
CA ARG A 637 -9.91 10.91 -16.61
C ARG A 637 -11.30 11.32 -17.12
N ASP A 638 -11.71 10.81 -18.27
CA ASP A 638 -12.97 11.15 -18.93
C ASP A 638 -14.21 10.86 -18.08
N ARG A 639 -14.14 9.86 -17.20
CA ARG A 639 -15.25 9.46 -16.32
C ARG A 639 -15.74 10.57 -15.40
N LEU A 640 -14.91 11.55 -15.08
CA LEU A 640 -15.30 12.72 -14.28
C LEU A 640 -16.32 13.61 -15.02
N ASN A 641 -16.26 13.64 -16.34
CA ASN A 641 -17.10 14.46 -17.20
C ASN A 641 -18.41 13.74 -17.61
N THR A 642 -18.52 12.45 -17.32
CA THR A 642 -19.71 11.67 -17.67
C THR A 642 -20.70 11.72 -16.52
N PRO A 643 -21.95 12.19 -16.74
CA PRO A 643 -23.00 12.14 -15.72
C PRO A 643 -23.18 10.71 -15.21
N ILE A 644 -23.22 10.52 -13.92
CA ILE A 644 -23.67 9.26 -13.36
C ILE A 644 -25.18 9.26 -13.45
N GLN A 645 -25.76 8.27 -14.13
CA GLN A 645 -27.16 7.96 -13.98
C GLN A 645 -27.36 7.64 -12.49
N GLU A 646 -28.17 8.41 -11.80
CA GLU A 646 -28.59 8.10 -10.45
C GLU A 646 -29.45 6.84 -10.58
N GLU A 647 -28.86 5.68 -10.27
CA GLU A 647 -29.65 4.51 -9.91
C GLU A 647 -30.33 4.88 -8.59
N ASP A 648 -31.66 4.93 -8.62
CA ASP A 648 -32.56 5.17 -7.51
C ASP A 648 -32.35 4.21 -6.32
#